data_67dbd458a075aa535b3d5dab9b5d268a
#
_entry.id   67dbd458a075aa535b3d5dab9b5d268a
#
_cell.length_a   1.000
_cell.length_b   1.000
_cell.length_c   1.000
_cell.angle_alpha   90.00
_cell.angle_beta   90.00
_cell.angle_gamma   90.00
#
_symmetry.space_group_name_H-M   'P 1'
#
loop_
_entity.id
_entity.type
_entity.pdbx_description
1 polymer ?
#
loop_
_entity_poly.entity_id
_entity_poly.type
_entity_poly.pdbx_seq_one_letter_code
_entity_poly.pdbx_strand_id
1 'polypeptide(L)'
;MNFELIMKKLYALIPLIFSLFLAYSAYGQDRPERKFTGKVIDGVANVPMIGANVLVKTVTDSLLTGTVTGANGAFEIARPDIPSVKVEITFIGYKTITIIHQIRQAVALGDLILLEDTKVLGEVLIEGQIPVGEQRGDTTSFNANAFKTQTNAQAEDLIRKMPGITIQNGQVQAQGEQVQRFLVDGREFFGNDPSIALRNLPADAIDRVEILDQRSDQSRLTGFDDGNYTKTINIILRSDRKNGSFGRWYSGYGTDDRYAAGGSLNFFKGDKRISVLGLFNNINQQNFSSQDLAGITANTGGGGGQRGPGGGGPGGGGPGGGGRFGGGGNNNFFVGNSGGIVSTNAIGLNYSDKWGQKVNFSGSYFFNNTTNSLRQITNRETVVNENLRQIYQENLINTVDNNNHRANARIEADLNEKNSIIITPNISFQTNRTFGDRDALTTTNAGDSLSALRSIADAETKAFNISNNITYRYKFDKGGRTLSTDIFTAWNKRDQFSTLLAASQDYRRNLVDTADQETNSLNNGFNYRMNATWTEPLGEKSIGTFGYQIANNKTRADQKTRVLNQENLYALDTALSNEFDNKFITQRLRSGYAYNNQGWNVNLNLDYQNARLDNEAFFPNPGVFQRSFNNILPSANVNFRNRETGFSWRMRYRTDTNEPSVAELQNVVNNQNPLNLRVGNPSLGQSFNHNIFINISKVNPEKSRTLFTFANYSSTKNFIGNSTFLAVRDTLINGEILLRPGGQISSPVNLEGNFRASVFMTYGAPIKMIKSQFNTNSRIGFNRIPGIINGESNLNDNLTLSQGITLSSNISQNVDFSISTTGSYNIVNSSLQQNLNNNFYQQESNIRLYFSSQNGKYFMGNNVAHSLYTGLSEGFNQNFFLWNIEGGIRFAKNNKAELKAVIFDLLNQNNSITRTISDVAVTDVFTNVLTRYGMVTFTYILGNFKQPEAAPQQPWQMGRPGGGGRTW
;
A
#
# COMPACT_ATOMS: atom_id res chain seq x y z
N MET A 1 26.93 -19.04 16.58
CA MET A 1 26.66 -18.10 17.70
C MET A 1 25.21 -18.34 18.10
N ASN A 2 24.96 -18.97 19.27
CA ASN A 2 23.67 -19.53 19.64
C ASN A 2 22.52 -18.51 19.63
N PHE A 3 21.55 -18.71 18.77
CA PHE A 3 20.34 -17.89 18.58
C PHE A 3 19.51 -17.76 19.87
N GLU A 4 19.51 -18.78 20.74
CA GLU A 4 18.87 -18.73 22.06
C GLU A 4 19.45 -17.64 22.98
N LEU A 5 20.74 -17.32 22.82
CA LEU A 5 21.40 -16.29 23.65
C LEU A 5 21.01 -14.87 23.21
N ILE A 6 20.71 -14.68 21.90
CA ILE A 6 20.27 -13.41 21.35
C ILE A 6 18.80 -13.15 21.72
N MET A 7 17.97 -14.19 21.69
CA MET A 7 16.56 -14.10 22.09
C MET A 7 16.41 -13.84 23.59
N LYS A 8 17.19 -14.50 24.44
CA LYS A 8 17.19 -14.23 25.89
C LYS A 8 17.64 -12.81 26.24
N LYS A 9 18.56 -12.23 25.47
CA LYS A 9 18.98 -10.81 25.63
C LYS A 9 17.93 -9.83 25.08
N LEU A 10 17.17 -10.21 24.06
CA LEU A 10 16.06 -9.40 23.55
C LEU A 10 14.87 -9.35 24.52
N TYR A 11 14.57 -10.46 25.21
CA TYR A 11 13.54 -10.49 26.26
C TYR A 11 13.87 -9.60 27.47
N ALA A 12 15.15 -9.37 27.73
CA ALA A 12 15.60 -8.46 28.79
C ALA A 12 15.53 -6.97 28.38
N LEU A 13 15.53 -6.65 27.07
CA LEU A 13 15.49 -5.26 26.58
C LEU A 13 14.06 -4.69 26.53
N ILE A 14 13.05 -5.53 26.37
CA ILE A 14 11.64 -5.10 26.29
C ILE A 14 11.15 -4.45 27.58
N PRO A 15 11.40 -5.00 28.78
CA PRO A 15 11.02 -4.34 30.04
C PRO A 15 11.85 -3.07 30.34
N LEU A 16 13.11 -2.99 29.85
CA LEU A 16 13.95 -1.81 30.03
C LEU A 16 13.45 -0.63 29.17
N ILE A 17 12.98 -0.89 27.95
CA ILE A 17 12.36 0.13 27.10
C ILE A 17 11.01 0.57 27.69
N PHE A 18 10.26 -0.34 28.30
CA PHE A 18 8.99 -0.04 28.91
C PHE A 18 9.13 0.75 30.23
N SER A 19 10.19 0.51 31.01
CA SER A 19 10.47 1.25 32.25
C SER A 19 11.02 2.65 31.99
N LEU A 20 11.73 2.90 30.90
CA LEU A 20 12.17 4.24 30.49
C LEU A 20 11.00 5.14 30.04
N PHE A 21 9.90 4.54 29.54
CA PHE A 21 8.68 5.29 29.15
C PHE A 21 7.80 5.69 30.34
N LEU A 22 7.84 4.95 31.46
CA LEU A 22 7.05 5.27 32.66
C LEU A 22 7.67 6.37 33.54
N ALA A 23 8.98 6.63 33.39
CA ALA A 23 9.67 7.65 34.19
C ALA A 23 9.46 9.09 33.72
N TYR A 24 8.79 9.32 32.58
CA TYR A 24 8.61 10.67 32.01
C TYR A 24 7.22 11.30 32.31
N SER A 25 6.38 10.66 33.11
CA SER A 25 4.97 11.09 33.32
C SER A 25 4.71 11.82 34.65
N ALA A 26 5.71 12.19 35.39
CA ALA A 26 5.52 12.88 36.67
C ALA A 26 6.32 14.19 36.71
N TYR A 27 5.72 15.27 36.26
CA TYR A 27 5.92 16.62 36.82
C TYR A 27 4.99 17.61 36.08
N GLY A 28 3.84 17.88 36.66
CA GLY A 28 2.98 19.00 36.33
C GLY A 28 2.34 19.52 37.61
N GLN A 29 3.02 20.40 38.28
CA GLN A 29 2.39 21.24 39.33
C GLN A 29 1.90 22.54 38.69
N ASP A 30 0.60 22.81 38.80
CA ASP A 30 -0.05 24.09 38.48
C ASP A 30 0.53 25.18 39.36
N ARG A 31 1.23 26.15 38.75
CA ARG A 31 1.57 27.42 39.37
C ARG A 31 0.50 28.45 38.98
N PRO A 32 0.09 29.35 39.87
CA PRO A 32 -0.88 30.40 39.57
C PRO A 32 -0.37 31.28 38.40
N GLU A 33 -1.25 31.43 37.38
CA GLU A 33 -0.99 32.29 36.22
C GLU A 33 -0.67 33.72 36.65
N ARG A 34 0.54 34.20 36.38
CA ARG A 34 0.94 35.60 36.58
C ARG A 34 0.75 36.33 35.25
N LYS A 35 0.18 37.58 35.33
CA LYS A 35 -0.22 38.31 34.10
C LYS A 35 0.38 39.72 34.09
N PHE A 36 0.66 40.24 32.88
CA PHE A 36 0.85 41.67 32.64
C PHE A 36 -0.48 42.29 32.27
N THR A 37 -0.80 43.43 32.81
CA THR A 37 -1.98 44.22 32.48
C THR A 37 -1.58 45.65 32.14
N GLY A 38 -2.32 46.29 31.25
CA GLY A 38 -2.09 47.68 30.87
C GLY A 38 -3.19 48.21 29.97
N LYS A 39 -3.12 49.50 29.65
CA LYS A 39 -4.05 50.16 28.73
C LYS A 39 -3.29 50.96 27.69
N VAL A 40 -3.67 50.84 26.44
CA VAL A 40 -3.04 51.55 25.32
C VAL A 40 -3.96 52.71 24.90
N ILE A 41 -3.36 53.91 24.81
CA ILE A 41 -4.06 55.17 24.52
C ILE A 41 -3.39 55.84 23.32
N ASP A 42 -4.20 56.40 22.43
CA ASP A 42 -3.75 57.28 21.34
C ASP A 42 -3.22 58.62 21.92
N GLY A 43 -1.98 58.96 21.60
CA GLY A 43 -1.31 60.15 22.13
C GLY A 43 -1.76 61.47 21.52
N VAL A 44 -2.51 61.44 20.43
CA VAL A 44 -3.06 62.62 19.75
C VAL A 44 -4.54 62.83 20.13
N ALA A 45 -5.33 61.77 19.96
CA ALA A 45 -6.77 61.81 20.19
C ALA A 45 -7.16 61.57 21.69
N ASN A 46 -6.24 61.08 22.50
CA ASN A 46 -6.43 60.70 23.90
C ASN A 46 -7.59 59.73 24.15
N VAL A 47 -7.78 58.78 23.20
CA VAL A 47 -8.83 57.75 23.29
C VAL A 47 -8.19 56.36 23.41
N PRO A 48 -8.94 55.38 24.02
CA PRO A 48 -8.43 54.00 24.07
C PRO A 48 -8.17 53.40 22.72
N MET A 49 -7.03 52.78 22.48
CA MET A 49 -6.69 52.11 21.23
C MET A 49 -7.17 50.66 21.25
N ILE A 50 -8.12 50.33 20.35
CA ILE A 50 -8.67 48.99 20.18
C ILE A 50 -7.83 48.24 19.14
N GLY A 51 -7.44 46.99 19.44
CA GLY A 51 -6.73 46.15 18.48
C GLY A 51 -5.22 46.43 18.37
N ALA A 52 -4.60 47.17 19.27
CA ALA A 52 -3.15 47.32 19.33
C ALA A 52 -2.52 45.98 19.75
N ASN A 53 -1.49 45.53 19.01
CA ASN A 53 -0.78 44.31 19.31
C ASN A 53 0.17 44.48 20.49
N VAL A 54 0.09 43.58 21.45
CA VAL A 54 0.97 43.54 22.62
C VAL A 54 1.75 42.23 22.58
N LEU A 55 3.05 42.30 22.36
CA LEU A 55 3.93 41.17 22.19
C LEU A 55 4.90 41.08 23.34
N VAL A 56 5.06 39.91 23.92
CA VAL A 56 6.10 39.65 24.95
C VAL A 56 7.18 38.82 24.30
N LYS A 57 8.40 39.34 24.27
CA LYS A 57 9.57 38.75 23.65
C LYS A 57 10.67 38.54 24.68
N THR A 58 11.66 37.69 24.36
CA THR A 58 12.93 37.64 25.09
C THR A 58 13.72 38.92 24.79
N VAL A 59 14.72 39.22 25.60
CA VAL A 59 15.66 40.34 25.34
C VAL A 59 16.44 40.16 24.01
N THR A 60 16.47 38.97 23.50
CA THR A 60 17.04 38.61 22.17
C THR A 60 16.01 38.58 21.04
N ASP A 61 14.85 39.24 21.23
CA ASP A 61 13.76 39.42 20.26
C ASP A 61 12.98 38.16 19.84
N SER A 62 13.10 37.03 20.54
CA SER A 62 12.28 35.83 20.28
C SER A 62 10.88 36.04 20.94
N LEU A 63 9.81 35.83 20.14
CA LEU A 63 8.43 35.95 20.60
C LEU A 63 8.09 34.84 21.61
N LEU A 64 7.52 35.22 22.77
CA LEU A 64 7.09 34.28 23.80
C LEU A 64 5.58 34.13 23.84
N THR A 65 4.85 35.26 23.79
CA THR A 65 3.38 35.30 23.77
C THR A 65 2.90 36.64 23.22
N GLY A 66 1.61 36.77 22.86
CA GLY A 66 1.04 38.00 22.34
C GLY A 66 -0.46 38.07 22.62
N THR A 67 -1.01 39.30 22.69
CA THR A 67 -2.43 39.61 22.78
C THR A 67 -2.74 40.89 22.03
N VAL A 68 -4.02 41.25 21.96
CA VAL A 68 -4.48 42.55 21.40
C VAL A 68 -5.31 43.29 22.41
N THR A 69 -5.32 44.63 22.35
CA THR A 69 -6.12 45.46 23.24
C THR A 69 -7.61 45.37 22.94
N GLY A 70 -8.41 45.30 23.99
CA GLY A 70 -9.88 45.27 23.94
C GLY A 70 -10.55 46.62 23.63
N ALA A 71 -11.85 46.69 23.66
CA ALA A 71 -12.66 47.89 23.32
C ALA A 71 -12.36 49.10 24.19
N ASN A 72 -11.88 48.93 25.42
CA ASN A 72 -11.45 49.98 26.34
C ASN A 72 -9.95 50.25 26.27
N GLY A 73 -9.23 49.73 25.31
CA GLY A 73 -7.76 49.79 25.15
C GLY A 73 -6.97 48.94 26.16
N ALA A 74 -7.64 48.18 27.03
CA ALA A 74 -6.99 47.36 28.05
C ALA A 74 -6.51 46.02 27.43
N PHE A 75 -5.43 45.48 27.95
CA PHE A 75 -4.91 44.17 27.65
C PHE A 75 -4.49 43.39 28.88
N GLU A 76 -4.55 42.09 28.76
CA GLU A 76 -4.08 41.13 29.74
C GLU A 76 -3.33 39.99 29.02
N ILE A 77 -2.10 39.71 29.44
CA ILE A 77 -1.24 38.74 28.80
C ILE A 77 -0.49 37.88 29.80
N ALA A 78 -0.42 36.58 29.55
CA ALA A 78 0.31 35.67 30.43
C ALA A 78 1.80 36.02 30.50
N ARG A 79 2.36 35.98 31.67
CA ARG A 79 3.74 36.30 31.95
C ARG A 79 4.62 35.04 31.81
N PRO A 80 5.60 35.02 30.91
CA PRO A 80 6.59 33.96 30.85
C PRO A 80 7.49 33.90 32.08
N ASP A 81 7.90 32.71 32.49
CA ASP A 81 8.74 32.49 33.68
C ASP A 81 10.25 32.61 33.33
N ILE A 82 10.67 33.77 32.85
CA ILE A 82 12.06 34.10 32.54
C ILE A 82 12.47 35.42 33.23
N PRO A 83 13.77 35.60 33.55
CA PRO A 83 14.21 36.74 34.41
C PRO A 83 13.96 38.13 33.82
N SER A 84 13.95 38.29 32.52
CA SER A 84 13.73 39.56 31.84
C SER A 84 12.96 39.34 30.54
N VAL A 85 11.95 40.18 30.28
CA VAL A 85 11.17 40.18 29.04
C VAL A 85 11.12 41.57 28.43
N LYS A 86 10.95 41.62 27.14
CA LYS A 86 10.69 42.79 26.32
C LYS A 86 9.22 42.79 25.96
N VAL A 87 8.43 43.77 26.44
CA VAL A 87 7.04 43.99 26.03
C VAL A 87 7.06 45.02 24.90
N GLU A 88 6.53 44.64 23.76
CA GLU A 88 6.49 45.48 22.57
C GLU A 88 5.02 45.72 22.18
N ILE A 89 4.64 46.99 22.04
CA ILE A 89 3.29 47.40 21.70
C ILE A 89 3.34 48.06 20.34
N THR A 90 2.56 47.57 19.40
CA THR A 90 2.54 48.03 18.00
C THR A 90 1.12 48.28 17.52
N PHE A 91 0.97 49.32 16.71
CA PHE A 91 -0.25 49.59 15.98
C PHE A 91 0.09 50.25 14.62
N ILE A 92 -0.67 49.95 13.56
CA ILE A 92 -0.39 50.46 12.23
C ILE A 92 -0.49 51.98 12.21
N GLY A 93 0.60 52.64 11.78
CA GLY A 93 0.68 54.11 11.76
C GLY A 93 1.20 54.72 13.04
N TYR A 94 1.63 53.98 14.04
CA TYR A 94 2.13 54.48 15.32
C TYR A 94 3.54 53.98 15.63
N LYS A 95 4.30 54.77 16.40
CA LYS A 95 5.63 54.37 16.86
C LYS A 95 5.56 53.23 17.85
N THR A 96 6.30 52.18 17.65
CA THR A 96 6.39 51.04 18.55
C THR A 96 6.89 51.44 19.92
N ILE A 97 6.19 51.11 21.00
CA ILE A 97 6.67 51.20 22.37
C ILE A 97 7.34 49.89 22.74
N THR A 98 8.51 50.00 23.30
CA THR A 98 9.27 48.86 23.80
C THR A 98 9.62 49.06 25.26
N ILE A 99 9.23 48.15 26.15
CA ILE A 99 9.51 48.17 27.59
C ILE A 99 10.27 46.93 27.96
N ILE A 100 11.47 47.05 28.53
CA ILE A 100 12.20 45.91 29.09
C ILE A 100 11.89 45.82 30.56
N HIS A 101 11.37 44.71 31.01
CA HIS A 101 10.97 44.49 32.38
C HIS A 101 11.73 43.35 33.04
N GLN A 102 12.35 43.64 34.21
CA GLN A 102 13.02 42.63 35.06
C GLN A 102 12.02 42.12 36.09
N ILE A 103 11.80 40.82 36.11
CA ILE A 103 10.65 40.22 36.75
C ILE A 103 10.92 39.92 38.23
N ARG A 104 10.28 40.69 39.15
CA ARG A 104 10.19 40.32 40.56
C ARG A 104 8.76 40.23 41.12
N GLN A 105 7.73 40.84 40.48
CA GLN A 105 6.32 40.83 40.92
C GLN A 105 5.31 40.95 39.78
N ALA A 106 3.98 40.76 40.03
CA ALA A 106 2.92 41.04 39.07
C ALA A 106 2.91 42.51 38.68
N VAL A 107 2.80 42.87 37.39
CA VAL A 107 3.02 44.24 36.94
C VAL A 107 1.85 44.75 36.14
N ALA A 108 1.24 45.83 36.62
CA ALA A 108 0.43 46.72 35.82
C ALA A 108 1.37 47.70 35.09
N LEU A 109 1.39 47.67 33.79
CA LEU A 109 2.21 48.55 32.95
C LEU A 109 1.62 49.96 32.81
N GLY A 110 0.42 50.17 33.38
CA GLY A 110 -0.25 51.50 33.38
C GLY A 110 -0.79 51.88 32.00
N ASP A 111 -0.98 53.18 31.80
CA ASP A 111 -1.43 53.76 30.53
C ASP A 111 -0.23 53.97 29.60
N LEU A 112 -0.28 53.33 28.42
CA LEU A 112 0.78 53.31 27.40
C LEU A 112 0.33 54.17 26.22
N ILE A 113 1.01 55.28 25.98
CA ILE A 113 0.62 56.29 24.98
C ILE A 113 1.37 56.00 23.66
N LEU A 114 0.69 55.61 22.61
CA LEU A 114 1.22 55.47 21.27
C LEU A 114 1.19 56.80 20.51
N LEU A 115 2.31 57.20 19.94
CA LEU A 115 2.44 58.41 19.11
C LEU A 115 2.43 58.03 17.63
N GLU A 116 1.76 58.79 16.77
CA GLU A 116 1.74 58.57 15.32
C GLU A 116 3.17 58.54 14.74
N ASP A 117 3.42 57.61 13.84
CA ASP A 117 4.65 57.51 13.06
C ASP A 117 4.38 57.88 11.58
N THR A 118 4.82 59.07 11.19
CA THR A 118 4.66 59.59 9.82
C THR A 118 5.63 58.95 8.81
N LYS A 119 6.43 57.99 9.20
CA LYS A 119 7.30 57.24 8.26
C LYS A 119 6.46 56.27 7.45
N VAL A 120 6.58 56.36 6.12
CA VAL A 120 5.99 55.39 5.21
C VAL A 120 6.51 54.01 5.60
N LEU A 121 5.63 53.13 6.05
CA LEU A 121 5.93 51.73 6.36
C LEU A 121 6.37 51.02 5.06
N GLY A 122 7.59 50.53 5.03
CA GLY A 122 7.98 49.50 4.04
C GLY A 122 7.13 48.25 4.23
N GLU A 123 6.83 47.59 3.16
CA GLU A 123 6.03 46.35 3.16
C GLU A 123 6.60 45.33 4.18
N VAL A 124 5.87 45.08 5.25
CA VAL A 124 6.24 44.05 6.23
C VAL A 124 5.81 42.70 5.69
N LEU A 125 6.74 42.01 5.08
CA LEU A 125 6.54 40.62 4.66
C LEU A 125 6.50 39.72 5.91
N ILE A 126 5.32 39.44 6.43
CA ILE A 126 5.15 38.44 7.49
C ILE A 126 5.22 37.05 6.82
N GLU A 127 6.40 36.48 6.78
CA GLU A 127 6.54 35.03 6.46
C GLU A 127 5.99 34.22 7.64
N GLY A 128 4.68 34.01 7.66
CA GLY A 128 4.06 33.04 8.54
C GLY A 128 4.59 31.64 8.19
N GLN A 129 5.25 30.94 9.11
CA GLN A 129 5.60 29.55 8.89
C GLN A 129 4.30 28.75 8.74
N ILE A 130 4.03 28.29 7.50
CA ILE A 130 2.89 27.40 7.23
C ILE A 130 3.16 26.09 7.98
N PRO A 131 2.30 25.66 8.92
CA PRO A 131 2.50 24.40 9.60
C PRO A 131 2.50 23.26 8.60
N VAL A 132 3.52 22.40 8.68
CA VAL A 132 3.71 21.27 7.74
C VAL A 132 2.56 20.29 7.83
N GLY A 133 1.98 20.13 9.01
CA GLY A 133 0.84 19.23 9.21
C GLY A 133 0.24 19.34 10.60
N GLU A 134 -0.95 18.84 10.74
CA GLU A 134 -1.69 18.81 12.00
C GLU A 134 -2.37 17.46 12.20
N GLN A 135 -2.62 17.10 13.45
CA GLN A 135 -3.40 15.91 13.79
C GLN A 135 -4.82 16.32 14.16
N ARG A 136 -5.79 16.03 13.31
CA ARG A 136 -7.22 16.27 13.57
C ARG A 136 -7.93 14.95 13.85
N GLY A 137 -8.16 14.61 15.10
CA GLY A 137 -8.80 13.34 15.44
C GLY A 137 -7.94 12.14 15.00
N ASP A 138 -8.48 11.28 14.14
CA ASP A 138 -7.81 10.12 13.51
C ASP A 138 -7.13 10.45 12.18
N THR A 139 -7.19 11.70 11.77
CA THR A 139 -6.65 12.19 10.51
C THR A 139 -5.37 12.96 10.74
N THR A 140 -4.28 12.54 10.10
CA THR A 140 -3.05 13.34 9.96
C THR A 140 -3.18 14.15 8.68
N SER A 141 -3.24 15.47 8.80
CA SER A 141 -3.40 16.39 7.68
C SER A 141 -2.10 17.11 7.39
N PHE A 142 -1.59 17.02 6.17
CA PHE A 142 -0.42 17.74 5.69
C PHE A 142 -0.83 18.87 4.76
N ASN A 143 -0.32 20.07 5.00
CA ASN A 143 -0.55 21.22 4.12
C ASN A 143 0.33 21.10 2.87
N ALA A 144 -0.28 21.07 1.69
CA ALA A 144 0.45 20.94 0.42
C ALA A 144 1.42 22.12 0.18
N ASN A 145 1.05 23.34 0.59
CA ASN A 145 1.86 24.53 0.38
C ASN A 145 3.15 24.54 1.23
N ALA A 146 3.25 23.71 2.27
CA ALA A 146 4.45 23.58 3.09
C ALA A 146 5.58 22.81 2.37
N PHE A 147 5.26 22.11 1.28
CA PHE A 147 6.20 21.31 0.50
C PHE A 147 6.40 21.92 -0.89
N LYS A 148 7.62 22.35 -1.16
CA LYS A 148 7.96 22.92 -2.47
C LYS A 148 8.11 21.79 -3.50
N THR A 149 7.34 21.84 -4.55
CA THR A 149 7.41 20.93 -5.70
C THR A 149 7.79 21.68 -6.96
N GLN A 150 8.37 20.97 -7.90
CA GLN A 150 8.69 21.52 -9.22
C GLN A 150 7.42 21.98 -9.98
N THR A 151 7.58 22.87 -10.93
CA THR A 151 6.49 23.30 -11.83
C THR A 151 5.95 22.08 -12.58
N ASN A 152 4.62 21.94 -12.66
CA ASN A 152 3.92 20.80 -13.29
C ASN A 152 4.11 19.44 -12.58
N ALA A 153 4.52 19.45 -11.29
CA ALA A 153 4.59 18.26 -10.47
C ALA A 153 3.22 17.57 -10.32
N GLN A 154 3.24 16.26 -10.11
CA GLN A 154 2.05 15.46 -9.82
C GLN A 154 1.86 15.31 -8.32
N ALA A 155 0.68 14.82 -7.92
CA ALA A 155 0.37 14.53 -6.52
C ALA A 155 1.40 13.55 -5.91
N GLU A 156 1.92 12.60 -6.69
CA GLU A 156 2.96 11.67 -6.26
C GLU A 156 4.23 12.39 -5.82
N ASP A 157 4.70 13.40 -6.56
CA ASP A 157 5.90 14.17 -6.23
C ASP A 157 5.73 14.94 -4.91
N LEU A 158 4.53 15.46 -4.67
CA LEU A 158 4.18 16.15 -3.44
C LEU A 158 4.12 15.19 -2.24
N ILE A 159 3.38 14.09 -2.39
CA ILE A 159 3.12 13.13 -1.31
C ILE A 159 4.40 12.41 -0.90
N ARG A 160 5.31 12.16 -1.82
CA ARG A 160 6.62 11.54 -1.57
C ARG A 160 7.50 12.37 -0.61
N LYS A 161 7.30 13.69 -0.53
CA LYS A 161 8.00 14.58 0.40
C LYS A 161 7.40 14.58 1.80
N MET A 162 6.20 14.03 1.98
CA MET A 162 5.49 14.05 3.26
C MET A 162 6.04 12.99 4.22
N PRO A 163 6.25 13.34 5.50
CA PRO A 163 6.76 12.41 6.49
C PRO A 163 5.84 11.21 6.69
N GLY A 164 6.41 10.00 6.83
CA GLY A 164 5.65 8.78 7.09
C GLY A 164 4.94 8.21 5.88
N ILE A 165 5.17 8.75 4.67
CA ILE A 165 4.71 8.16 3.41
C ILE A 165 5.90 7.61 2.66
N THR A 166 5.76 6.38 2.17
CA THR A 166 6.70 5.74 1.26
C THR A 166 5.96 5.20 0.05
N ILE A 167 6.57 5.35 -1.13
CA ILE A 167 6.01 4.82 -2.38
C ILE A 167 7.05 3.87 -2.94
N GLN A 168 6.73 2.58 -2.95
CA GLN A 168 7.60 1.53 -3.45
C GLN A 168 6.81 0.68 -4.44
N ASN A 169 7.35 0.45 -5.63
CA ASN A 169 6.74 -0.42 -6.65
C ASN A 169 5.28 -0.03 -7.00
N GLY A 170 4.96 1.27 -7.00
CA GLY A 170 3.59 1.77 -7.22
C GLY A 170 2.65 1.56 -6.03
N GLN A 171 3.10 0.91 -4.97
CA GLN A 171 2.34 0.78 -3.73
C GLN A 171 2.67 1.92 -2.77
N VAL A 172 1.63 2.54 -2.25
CA VAL A 172 1.73 3.62 -1.29
C VAL A 172 1.58 3.04 0.12
N GLN A 173 2.55 3.31 0.96
CA GLN A 173 2.46 3.05 2.39
C GLN A 173 2.39 4.37 3.15
N ALA A 174 1.48 4.47 4.08
CA ALA A 174 1.35 5.61 4.97
C ALA A 174 1.42 5.14 6.42
N GLN A 175 2.32 5.74 7.19
CA GLN A 175 2.51 5.40 8.61
C GLN A 175 2.84 3.90 8.83
N GLY A 176 3.57 3.27 7.90
CA GLY A 176 3.96 1.86 7.95
C GLY A 176 2.89 0.86 7.50
N GLU A 177 1.70 1.30 7.12
CA GLU A 177 0.61 0.48 6.60
C GLU A 177 0.35 0.76 5.12
N GLN A 178 -0.02 -0.27 4.37
CA GLN A 178 -0.39 -0.10 2.95
C GLN A 178 -1.68 0.71 2.83
N VAL A 179 -1.67 1.73 1.97
CA VAL A 179 -2.87 2.50 1.64
C VAL A 179 -3.76 1.64 0.74
N GLN A 180 -4.98 1.40 1.20
CA GLN A 180 -5.95 0.55 0.52
C GLN A 180 -7.03 1.37 -0.22
N ARG A 181 -7.18 2.65 0.14
CA ARG A 181 -8.19 3.52 -0.43
C ARG A 181 -7.65 4.91 -0.73
N PHE A 182 -8.07 5.46 -1.87
CA PHE A 182 -7.69 6.79 -2.28
C PHE A 182 -8.93 7.64 -2.59
N LEU A 183 -9.01 8.79 -1.95
CA LEU A 183 -10.14 9.71 -2.10
C LEU A 183 -9.67 11.06 -2.62
N VAL A 184 -10.53 11.74 -3.35
CA VAL A 184 -10.38 13.15 -3.73
C VAL A 184 -11.62 13.89 -3.23
N ASP A 185 -11.42 14.83 -2.29
CA ASP A 185 -12.50 15.49 -1.52
C ASP A 185 -13.53 14.50 -0.95
N GLY A 186 -13.05 13.40 -0.36
CA GLY A 186 -13.88 12.38 0.29
C GLY A 186 -14.56 11.37 -0.64
N ARG A 187 -14.32 11.42 -1.96
CA ARG A 187 -14.91 10.53 -2.96
C ARG A 187 -13.89 9.62 -3.59
N GLU A 188 -14.27 8.40 -3.91
CA GLU A 188 -13.40 7.47 -4.63
C GLU A 188 -13.04 8.01 -6.01
N PHE A 189 -11.75 7.92 -6.35
CA PHE A 189 -11.23 8.36 -7.62
C PHE A 189 -10.58 7.14 -8.32
N PHE A 190 -11.23 6.63 -9.36
CA PHE A 190 -10.86 5.41 -10.09
C PHE A 190 -10.78 4.15 -9.20
N GLY A 191 -11.74 4.01 -8.27
CA GLY A 191 -11.80 2.86 -7.35
C GLY A 191 -10.72 2.92 -6.28
N ASN A 192 -10.12 1.77 -5.96
CA ASN A 192 -9.16 1.62 -4.86
C ASN A 192 -7.69 1.68 -5.30
N ASP A 193 -7.38 2.15 -6.51
CA ASP A 193 -6.01 2.25 -7.00
C ASP A 193 -5.38 3.62 -6.69
N PRO A 194 -4.48 3.72 -5.70
CA PRO A 194 -3.83 4.98 -5.36
C PRO A 194 -2.94 5.51 -6.48
N SER A 195 -2.36 4.64 -7.32
CA SER A 195 -1.39 5.04 -8.34
C SER A 195 -2.02 5.91 -9.42
N ILE A 196 -3.28 5.66 -9.77
CA ILE A 196 -4.01 6.44 -10.78
C ILE A 196 -4.19 7.88 -10.32
N ALA A 197 -4.68 8.08 -9.10
CA ALA A 197 -4.89 9.42 -8.56
C ALA A 197 -3.57 10.18 -8.41
N LEU A 198 -2.54 9.53 -7.90
CA LEU A 198 -1.22 10.13 -7.66
C LEU A 198 -0.55 10.64 -8.93
N ARG A 199 -0.71 9.94 -10.04
CA ARG A 199 -0.06 10.27 -11.32
C ARG A 199 -0.86 11.17 -12.22
N ASN A 200 -2.15 11.37 -11.91
CA ASN A 200 -3.05 12.13 -12.80
C ASN A 200 -3.61 13.40 -12.16
N LEU A 201 -3.34 13.65 -10.88
CA LEU A 201 -3.69 14.91 -10.22
C LEU A 201 -2.46 15.83 -10.16
N PRO A 202 -2.56 17.09 -10.61
CA PRO A 202 -1.47 18.05 -10.50
C PRO A 202 -1.30 18.49 -9.03
N ALA A 203 -0.04 18.62 -8.58
CA ALA A 203 0.28 19.01 -7.21
C ALA A 203 -0.25 20.40 -6.84
N ASP A 204 -0.29 21.33 -7.80
CA ASP A 204 -0.78 22.69 -7.60
C ASP A 204 -2.30 22.79 -7.37
N ALA A 205 -3.05 21.72 -7.69
CA ALA A 205 -4.47 21.64 -7.39
C ALA A 205 -4.77 21.22 -5.96
N ILE A 206 -3.76 20.79 -5.21
CA ILE A 206 -3.91 20.20 -3.87
C ILE A 206 -3.77 21.29 -2.80
N ASP A 207 -4.74 21.34 -1.87
CA ASP A 207 -4.70 22.18 -0.68
C ASP A 207 -4.01 21.45 0.48
N ARG A 208 -4.45 20.22 0.74
CA ARG A 208 -3.89 19.35 1.78
C ARG A 208 -4.08 17.87 1.47
N VAL A 209 -3.25 17.06 2.09
CA VAL A 209 -3.33 15.60 2.02
C VAL A 209 -3.62 15.06 3.41
N GLU A 210 -4.69 14.31 3.53
CA GLU A 210 -5.16 13.71 4.77
C GLU A 210 -4.88 12.21 4.77
N ILE A 211 -4.19 11.72 5.80
CA ILE A 211 -4.00 10.30 6.07
C ILE A 211 -4.93 9.93 7.21
N LEU A 212 -5.84 9.00 6.96
CA LEU A 212 -6.81 8.58 7.96
C LEU A 212 -7.04 7.08 7.94
N ASP A 213 -7.42 6.56 9.08
CA ASP A 213 -7.98 5.24 9.22
C ASP A 213 -9.50 5.36 9.03
N GLN A 214 -9.97 5.18 7.79
CA GLN A 214 -11.38 5.28 7.49
C GLN A 214 -12.15 4.17 8.18
N ARG A 215 -13.08 4.55 9.03
CA ARG A 215 -13.92 3.60 9.75
C ARG A 215 -14.83 2.81 8.81
N SER A 216 -15.19 1.60 9.22
CA SER A 216 -16.17 0.79 8.51
C SER A 216 -17.52 1.52 8.36
N ASP A 217 -18.32 1.08 7.41
CA ASP A 217 -19.69 1.60 7.23
C ASP A 217 -20.54 1.36 8.48
N GLN A 218 -20.33 0.24 9.19
CA GLN A 218 -20.98 -0.07 10.46
C GLN A 218 -20.58 0.93 11.57
N SER A 219 -19.28 1.19 11.71
CA SER A 219 -18.77 2.15 12.70
C SER A 219 -19.28 3.58 12.45
N ARG A 220 -19.40 3.98 11.17
CA ARG A 220 -20.00 5.27 10.80
C ARG A 220 -21.48 5.35 11.14
N LEU A 221 -22.21 4.22 11.03
CA LEU A 221 -23.64 4.16 11.35
C LEU A 221 -23.89 4.27 12.86
N THR A 222 -23.14 3.54 13.67
CA THR A 222 -23.32 3.48 15.12
C THR A 222 -22.65 4.62 15.88
N GLY A 223 -21.68 5.29 15.25
CA GLY A 223 -20.79 6.26 15.91
C GLY A 223 -19.70 5.60 16.79
N PHE A 224 -19.76 4.30 17.02
CA PHE A 224 -18.79 3.52 17.75
C PHE A 224 -17.80 2.83 16.82
N ASP A 225 -16.57 2.73 17.25
CA ASP A 225 -15.50 2.14 16.52
C ASP A 225 -15.56 0.59 16.64
N ASP A 226 -15.77 -0.11 15.54
CA ASP A 226 -15.83 -1.57 15.48
C ASP A 226 -14.47 -2.25 15.27
N GLY A 227 -13.38 -1.45 15.29
CA GLY A 227 -12.03 -1.93 15.06
C GLY A 227 -11.68 -2.24 13.61
N ASN A 228 -12.62 -2.05 12.68
CA ASN A 228 -12.39 -2.25 11.26
C ASN A 228 -12.08 -0.91 10.58
N TYR A 229 -10.87 -0.79 10.05
CA TYR A 229 -10.39 0.42 9.38
C TYR A 229 -9.81 0.08 8.02
N THR A 230 -9.88 1.08 7.15
CA THR A 230 -9.19 1.07 5.87
C THR A 230 -8.20 2.24 5.86
N LYS A 231 -6.88 1.96 5.74
CA LYS A 231 -5.88 3.02 5.59
C LYS A 231 -6.15 3.79 4.31
N THR A 232 -6.45 5.07 4.45
CA THR A 232 -6.96 5.92 3.38
C THR A 232 -6.13 7.18 3.27
N ILE A 233 -5.82 7.59 2.04
CA ILE A 233 -5.34 8.93 1.72
C ILE A 233 -6.49 9.69 1.05
N ASN A 234 -6.81 10.88 1.58
CA ASN A 234 -7.78 11.79 1.02
C ASN A 234 -7.08 13.06 0.56
N ILE A 235 -7.09 13.33 -0.73
CA ILE A 235 -6.59 14.58 -1.31
C ILE A 235 -7.72 15.61 -1.28
N ILE A 236 -7.48 16.72 -0.59
CA ILE A 236 -8.39 17.86 -0.60
C ILE A 236 -7.90 18.86 -1.64
N LEU A 237 -8.75 19.16 -2.60
CA LEU A 237 -8.47 20.14 -3.63
C LEU A 237 -8.67 21.57 -3.13
N ARG A 238 -7.91 22.49 -3.66
CA ARG A 238 -8.07 23.93 -3.43
C ARG A 238 -9.47 24.37 -3.90
N SER A 239 -10.05 25.33 -3.21
CA SER A 239 -11.42 25.80 -3.50
C SER A 239 -11.58 26.32 -4.94
N ASP A 240 -10.53 26.99 -5.48
CA ASP A 240 -10.47 27.50 -6.85
C ASP A 240 -10.29 26.37 -7.91
N ARG A 241 -10.00 25.13 -7.49
CA ARG A 241 -9.79 23.97 -8.36
C ARG A 241 -10.95 22.97 -8.38
N LYS A 242 -12.02 23.22 -7.61
CA LYS A 242 -13.19 22.33 -7.54
C LYS A 242 -14.18 22.49 -8.70
N ASN A 243 -14.05 23.57 -9.48
CA ASN A 243 -14.90 23.84 -10.64
C ASN A 243 -14.02 24.19 -11.85
N GLY A 244 -14.08 23.36 -12.90
CA GLY A 244 -13.32 23.58 -14.12
C GLY A 244 -12.90 22.31 -14.81
N SER A 245 -12.04 22.44 -15.79
CA SER A 245 -11.40 21.32 -16.49
C SER A 245 -9.89 21.42 -16.36
N PHE A 246 -9.25 20.30 -16.11
CA PHE A 246 -7.81 20.20 -16.03
C PHE A 246 -7.33 18.82 -16.48
N GLY A 247 -6.05 18.76 -16.84
CA GLY A 247 -5.44 17.52 -17.27
C GLY A 247 -4.16 17.75 -18.03
N ARG A 248 -3.66 16.70 -18.62
CA ARG A 248 -2.52 16.75 -19.53
C ARG A 248 -2.66 15.68 -20.59
N TRP A 249 -2.10 15.90 -21.74
CA TRP A 249 -1.83 14.87 -22.72
C TRP A 249 -0.38 14.95 -23.17
N TYR A 250 0.19 13.81 -23.55
CA TYR A 250 1.55 13.72 -24.03
C TYR A 250 1.66 12.71 -25.16
N SER A 251 2.64 12.94 -26.03
CA SER A 251 3.03 12.00 -27.07
C SER A 251 4.54 12.08 -27.26
N GLY A 252 5.20 10.93 -27.32
CA GLY A 252 6.64 10.83 -27.49
C GLY A 252 7.01 9.63 -28.34
N TYR A 253 8.13 9.79 -29.06
CA TYR A 253 8.73 8.73 -29.85
C TYR A 253 10.25 8.74 -29.65
N GLY A 254 10.86 7.57 -29.71
CA GLY A 254 12.27 7.39 -29.41
C GLY A 254 12.96 6.36 -30.29
N THR A 255 14.21 6.08 -29.96
CA THR A 255 15.00 5.01 -30.58
C THR A 255 14.37 3.66 -30.31
N ASP A 256 14.72 2.64 -31.11
CA ASP A 256 14.22 1.26 -30.97
C ASP A 256 12.70 1.14 -30.94
N ASP A 257 12.05 1.97 -31.77
CA ASP A 257 10.58 2.05 -31.88
C ASP A 257 9.87 2.24 -30.53
N ARG A 258 10.53 2.93 -29.59
CA ARG A 258 9.94 3.25 -28.30
C ARG A 258 8.94 4.40 -28.46
N TYR A 259 7.74 4.19 -27.93
CA TYR A 259 6.70 5.24 -27.94
C TYR A 259 6.00 5.34 -26.60
N ALA A 260 5.49 6.52 -26.32
CA ALA A 260 4.63 6.78 -25.18
C ALA A 260 3.63 7.89 -25.53
N ALA A 261 2.36 7.59 -25.49
CA ALA A 261 1.27 8.55 -25.67
C ALA A 261 0.22 8.34 -24.60
N GLY A 262 -0.45 9.41 -24.21
CA GLY A 262 -1.50 9.28 -23.20
C GLY A 262 -1.88 10.59 -22.55
N GLY A 263 -2.60 10.50 -21.46
CA GLY A 263 -2.99 11.66 -20.68
C GLY A 263 -4.22 11.45 -19.81
N SER A 264 -4.61 12.53 -19.16
CA SER A 264 -5.82 12.60 -18.35
C SER A 264 -6.59 13.88 -18.62
N LEU A 265 -7.90 13.80 -18.63
CA LEU A 265 -8.83 14.93 -18.73
C LEU A 265 -9.83 14.80 -17.57
N ASN A 266 -9.94 15.86 -16.79
CA ASN A 266 -10.81 15.92 -15.62
C ASN A 266 -11.77 17.11 -15.78
N PHE A 267 -13.07 16.85 -15.60
CA PHE A 267 -14.15 17.85 -15.66
C PHE A 267 -14.87 17.83 -14.33
N PHE A 268 -14.67 18.85 -13.50
CA PHE A 268 -15.26 18.98 -12.18
C PHE A 268 -16.26 20.14 -12.15
N LYS A 269 -17.45 19.88 -11.62
CA LYS A 269 -18.51 20.88 -11.41
C LYS A 269 -19.26 20.53 -10.11
N GLY A 270 -18.77 21.09 -9.00
CA GLY A 270 -19.30 20.74 -7.67
C GLY A 270 -19.19 19.24 -7.39
N ASP A 271 -20.33 18.60 -7.22
CA ASP A 271 -20.41 17.16 -6.94
C ASP A 271 -20.15 16.29 -8.17
N LYS A 272 -20.41 16.81 -9.36
CA LYS A 272 -20.24 16.08 -10.62
C LYS A 272 -18.78 16.09 -11.05
N ARG A 273 -18.21 14.90 -11.26
CA ARG A 273 -16.82 14.71 -11.71
C ARG A 273 -16.79 13.66 -12.80
N ILE A 274 -16.11 13.99 -13.88
CA ILE A 274 -15.84 13.08 -14.99
C ILE A 274 -14.35 13.11 -15.23
N SER A 275 -13.72 11.93 -15.29
CA SER A 275 -12.32 11.79 -15.62
C SER A 275 -12.13 10.76 -16.71
N VAL A 276 -11.29 11.10 -17.70
CA VAL A 276 -10.92 10.21 -18.80
C VAL A 276 -9.40 10.05 -18.78
N LEU A 277 -8.93 8.82 -18.86
CA LEU A 277 -7.51 8.45 -18.91
C LEU A 277 -7.20 7.67 -20.17
N GLY A 278 -6.03 7.90 -20.76
CA GLY A 278 -5.47 7.09 -21.83
C GLY A 278 -3.99 6.84 -21.59
N LEU A 279 -3.51 5.62 -21.93
CA LEU A 279 -2.12 5.23 -21.84
C LEU A 279 -1.77 4.25 -22.95
N PHE A 280 -0.81 4.59 -23.78
CA PHE A 280 -0.34 3.81 -24.92
C PHE A 280 1.19 3.87 -24.94
N ASN A 281 1.88 2.76 -24.68
CA ASN A 281 3.34 2.76 -24.65
C ASN A 281 3.93 1.35 -24.73
N ASN A 282 5.22 1.26 -25.09
CA ASN A 282 6.06 0.07 -25.01
C ASN A 282 7.34 0.28 -24.19
N ILE A 283 7.27 1.18 -23.21
CA ILE A 283 8.38 1.53 -22.30
C ILE A 283 8.09 1.11 -20.87
N ASN A 284 7.30 0.06 -20.66
CA ASN A 284 6.89 -0.48 -19.36
C ASN A 284 6.23 0.55 -18.44
N GLN A 285 5.71 1.66 -19.01
CA GLN A 285 5.04 2.67 -18.22
C GLN A 285 3.63 2.19 -17.86
N GLN A 286 3.33 2.14 -16.58
CA GLN A 286 2.02 1.73 -16.06
C GLN A 286 1.41 2.89 -15.26
N ASN A 287 0.18 3.28 -15.60
CA ASN A 287 -0.63 4.22 -14.80
C ASN A 287 -1.73 3.50 -14.01
N PHE A 288 -1.72 2.17 -14.01
CA PHE A 288 -2.70 1.30 -13.34
C PHE A 288 -1.97 0.36 -12.37
N SER A 289 -2.66 -0.19 -11.38
CA SER A 289 -2.05 -1.14 -10.45
C SER A 289 -1.64 -2.43 -11.16
N SER A 290 -0.64 -3.10 -10.62
CA SER A 290 -0.25 -4.44 -11.08
C SER A 290 -1.39 -5.46 -10.95
N GLN A 291 -2.32 -5.26 -10.03
CA GLN A 291 -3.51 -6.10 -9.86
C GLN A 291 -4.50 -5.92 -11.00
N ASP A 292 -4.66 -4.72 -11.53
CA ASP A 292 -5.50 -4.45 -12.69
C ASP A 292 -4.89 -5.01 -13.99
N LEU A 293 -3.57 -5.13 -14.03
CA LEU A 293 -2.84 -5.68 -15.19
C LEU A 293 -2.72 -7.20 -15.14
N ALA A 294 -2.64 -7.79 -13.95
CA ALA A 294 -2.49 -9.22 -13.77
C ALA A 294 -3.83 -9.99 -13.92
N GLY A 295 -4.95 -9.30 -13.67
CA GLY A 295 -6.29 -9.86 -13.80
C GLY A 295 -6.53 -11.15 -13.00
N ILE A 296 -7.52 -11.93 -13.44
CA ILE A 296 -7.92 -13.19 -12.77
C ILE A 296 -6.88 -14.31 -13.00
N THR A 297 -5.99 -14.18 -13.98
CA THR A 297 -5.04 -15.21 -14.39
C THR A 297 -3.71 -15.21 -13.64
N ALA A 298 -3.38 -14.16 -12.90
CA ALA A 298 -2.12 -14.03 -12.15
C ALA A 298 -1.90 -15.12 -11.08
N ASN A 299 -2.90 -15.94 -10.81
CA ASN A 299 -2.85 -16.99 -9.79
C ASN A 299 -2.44 -18.38 -10.28
N THR A 300 -1.99 -18.55 -11.52
CA THR A 300 -1.69 -19.87 -12.07
C THR A 300 -0.22 -20.20 -12.27
N GLY A 301 0.65 -19.27 -11.99
CA GLY A 301 2.10 -19.48 -12.13
C GLY A 301 2.86 -19.16 -10.83
N GLY A 302 2.99 -20.11 -9.92
CA GLY A 302 3.88 -19.98 -8.78
C GLY A 302 3.15 -19.90 -7.43
N GLY A 303 3.38 -20.91 -6.61
CA GLY A 303 2.80 -21.10 -5.28
C GLY A 303 2.81 -19.87 -4.38
N GLY A 304 1.62 -19.44 -4.06
CA GLY A 304 1.37 -18.38 -3.09
C GLY A 304 -0.14 -18.23 -2.93
N GLY A 305 -0.69 -18.79 -1.86
CA GLY A 305 -2.11 -18.86 -1.57
C GLY A 305 -2.89 -17.59 -1.84
N GLN A 306 -3.92 -17.74 -2.65
CA GLN A 306 -4.90 -16.71 -2.95
C GLN A 306 -5.75 -16.45 -1.71
N ARG A 307 -5.65 -15.23 -1.17
CA ARG A 307 -6.59 -14.77 -0.14
C ARG A 307 -7.89 -14.33 -0.80
N GLY A 308 -8.98 -14.99 -0.46
CA GLY A 308 -10.32 -14.58 -0.86
C GLY A 308 -10.67 -13.15 -0.40
N PRO A 309 -11.66 -12.49 -1.02
CA PRO A 309 -12.07 -11.14 -0.67
C PRO A 309 -12.76 -11.14 0.71
N GLY A 310 -12.04 -10.79 1.75
CA GLY A 310 -12.58 -10.72 3.11
C GLY A 310 -11.58 -10.68 4.24
N GLY A 311 -10.31 -10.56 3.94
CA GLY A 311 -9.27 -10.50 4.95
C GLY A 311 -8.22 -9.46 4.63
N GLY A 312 -8.54 -8.19 4.83
CA GLY A 312 -7.55 -7.12 4.90
C GLY A 312 -6.61 -7.33 6.08
N GLY A 313 -5.60 -8.20 5.94
CA GLY A 313 -4.46 -8.27 6.85
C GLY A 313 -3.28 -7.56 6.19
N PRO A 314 -2.62 -6.62 6.87
CA PRO A 314 -1.43 -5.97 6.36
C PRO A 314 -0.27 -6.97 6.33
N GLY A 315 0.38 -7.08 5.20
CA GLY A 315 1.72 -7.63 5.19
C GLY A 315 1.86 -9.06 4.69
N GLY A 316 1.79 -9.20 3.43
CA GLY A 316 2.31 -10.34 2.69
C GLY A 316 3.43 -9.93 1.74
N GLY A 317 4.31 -9.05 2.15
CA GLY A 317 5.62 -8.90 1.52
C GLY A 317 6.51 -9.99 2.07
N GLY A 318 6.64 -11.14 1.43
CA GLY A 318 7.71 -12.08 1.74
C GLY A 318 9.04 -11.36 1.51
N PRO A 319 10.08 -11.62 2.32
CA PRO A 319 11.42 -11.16 2.02
C PRO A 319 11.92 -11.97 0.83
N GLY A 320 11.88 -11.42 -0.35
CA GLY A 320 12.28 -12.10 -1.57
C GLY A 320 11.83 -11.37 -2.84
N GLY A 321 11.00 -10.33 -2.71
CA GLY A 321 10.83 -9.38 -3.80
C GLY A 321 11.96 -8.38 -3.76
N GLY A 322 13.03 -8.59 -4.53
CA GLY A 322 14.04 -7.57 -4.76
C GLY A 322 13.34 -6.30 -5.19
N GLY A 323 13.40 -5.28 -4.32
CA GLY A 323 12.85 -3.98 -4.56
C GLY A 323 13.53 -3.40 -5.78
N ARG A 324 12.81 -3.32 -6.89
CA ARG A 324 13.31 -2.64 -8.07
C ARG A 324 13.12 -1.15 -7.92
N PHE A 325 14.15 -0.43 -8.38
CA PHE A 325 14.22 1.00 -8.42
C PHE A 325 12.98 1.62 -9.05
N GLY A 326 12.12 2.19 -8.24
CA GLY A 326 11.20 3.22 -8.64
C GLY A 326 11.93 4.55 -8.60
N GLY A 327 12.64 4.93 -9.67
CA GLY A 327 13.19 6.27 -9.80
C GLY A 327 12.07 7.29 -9.73
N GLY A 328 11.94 7.96 -8.60
CA GLY A 328 10.99 9.05 -8.44
C GLY A 328 11.55 10.33 -9.05
N GLY A 329 11.15 10.64 -10.23
CA GLY A 329 11.43 11.92 -10.86
C GLY A 329 10.54 12.03 -12.06
N ASN A 330 9.93 13.16 -12.32
CA ASN A 330 8.97 13.39 -13.41
C ASN A 330 8.57 12.11 -14.14
N ASN A 331 7.63 11.39 -13.57
CA ASN A 331 7.57 9.93 -13.52
C ASN A 331 7.09 9.27 -14.81
N ASN A 332 7.66 9.65 -15.94
CA ASN A 332 7.49 8.93 -17.19
C ASN A 332 8.29 7.61 -17.26
N PHE A 333 9.09 7.30 -16.22
CA PHE A 333 10.00 6.16 -16.20
C PHE A 333 9.65 5.10 -15.17
N PHE A 334 8.43 5.03 -14.72
CA PHE A 334 8.02 3.94 -13.85
C PHE A 334 7.93 2.65 -14.67
N VAL A 335 8.97 1.85 -14.60
CA VAL A 335 8.98 0.47 -15.08
C VAL A 335 8.30 -0.40 -14.04
N GLY A 336 7.15 -0.97 -14.37
CA GLY A 336 6.45 -1.89 -13.45
C GLY A 336 7.28 -3.11 -13.10
N ASN A 337 7.03 -3.69 -11.94
CA ASN A 337 7.76 -4.83 -11.37
C ASN A 337 7.57 -6.18 -12.07
N SER A 338 6.79 -6.27 -13.14
CA SER A 338 6.75 -7.45 -13.97
C SER A 338 8.03 -7.51 -14.79
N GLY A 339 8.85 -8.52 -14.62
CA GLY A 339 9.95 -8.79 -15.55
C GLY A 339 9.45 -8.79 -16.99
N GLY A 340 10.33 -8.49 -17.93
CA GLY A 340 9.97 -8.42 -19.34
C GLY A 340 9.74 -7.01 -19.86
N ILE A 341 9.50 -6.93 -21.16
CA ILE A 341 9.14 -5.69 -21.87
C ILE A 341 7.65 -5.71 -22.14
N VAL A 342 6.92 -4.74 -21.59
CA VAL A 342 5.47 -4.66 -21.69
C VAL A 342 5.05 -3.52 -22.61
N SER A 343 4.27 -3.86 -23.63
CA SER A 343 3.45 -2.91 -24.37
C SER A 343 2.08 -2.80 -23.70
N THR A 344 1.61 -1.58 -23.48
CA THR A 344 0.35 -1.31 -22.78
C THR A 344 -0.52 -0.35 -23.57
N ASN A 345 -1.77 -0.73 -23.80
CA ASN A 345 -2.83 0.11 -24.35
C ASN A 345 -4.00 0.12 -23.38
N ALA A 346 -4.29 1.26 -22.78
CA ALA A 346 -5.31 1.32 -21.73
C ALA A 346 -6.15 2.59 -21.79
N ILE A 347 -7.43 2.46 -21.45
CA ILE A 347 -8.40 3.57 -21.36
C ILE A 347 -9.19 3.40 -20.05
N GLY A 348 -9.32 4.49 -19.31
CA GLY A 348 -10.10 4.57 -18.08
C GLY A 348 -11.13 5.70 -18.12
N LEU A 349 -12.32 5.42 -17.61
CA LEU A 349 -13.40 6.37 -17.42
C LEU A 349 -13.81 6.37 -15.96
N ASN A 350 -13.98 7.52 -15.35
CA ASN A 350 -14.52 7.64 -14.00
C ASN A 350 -15.63 8.71 -13.99
N TYR A 351 -16.72 8.38 -13.32
CA TYR A 351 -17.84 9.29 -13.10
C TYR A 351 -18.25 9.24 -11.62
N SER A 352 -18.40 10.39 -11.00
CA SER A 352 -19.02 10.51 -9.68
C SER A 352 -19.94 11.71 -9.62
N ASP A 353 -21.09 11.56 -8.96
CA ASP A 353 -22.08 12.63 -8.82
C ASP A 353 -22.97 12.37 -7.59
N LYS A 354 -23.70 13.41 -7.19
CA LYS A 354 -24.77 13.30 -6.21
C LYS A 354 -26.10 13.52 -6.93
N TRP A 355 -26.89 12.43 -7.02
CA TRP A 355 -28.19 12.47 -7.70
C TRP A 355 -29.29 12.90 -6.70
N GLY A 356 -29.73 14.14 -6.83
CA GLY A 356 -30.58 14.77 -5.83
C GLY A 356 -29.85 14.94 -4.49
N GLN A 357 -30.60 14.85 -3.38
CA GLN A 357 -30.04 14.97 -2.02
C GLN A 357 -29.68 13.63 -1.37
N LYS A 358 -30.18 12.52 -1.90
CA LYS A 358 -30.18 11.22 -1.23
C LYS A 358 -29.28 10.16 -1.83
N VAL A 359 -28.81 10.32 -3.07
CA VAL A 359 -28.05 9.27 -3.76
C VAL A 359 -26.66 9.78 -4.14
N ASN A 360 -25.61 9.15 -3.59
CA ASN A 360 -24.23 9.33 -4.06
C ASN A 360 -23.88 8.18 -5.00
N PHE A 361 -23.45 8.52 -6.20
CA PHE A 361 -22.99 7.58 -7.21
C PHE A 361 -21.52 7.80 -7.51
N SER A 362 -20.73 6.74 -7.58
CA SER A 362 -19.42 6.73 -8.19
C SER A 362 -19.24 5.44 -8.99
N GLY A 363 -18.59 5.53 -10.14
CA GLY A 363 -18.33 4.38 -10.98
C GLY A 363 -17.14 4.60 -11.89
N SER A 364 -16.45 3.53 -12.23
CA SER A 364 -15.34 3.54 -13.17
C SER A 364 -15.37 2.35 -14.11
N TYR A 365 -14.84 2.55 -15.29
CA TYR A 365 -14.61 1.53 -16.29
C TYR A 365 -13.17 1.61 -16.76
N PHE A 366 -12.53 0.44 -16.89
CA PHE A 366 -11.19 0.29 -17.43
C PHE A 366 -11.16 -0.78 -18.51
N PHE A 367 -10.47 -0.45 -19.59
CA PHE A 367 -10.00 -1.39 -20.58
C PHE A 367 -8.48 -1.33 -20.61
N ASN A 368 -7.82 -2.50 -20.60
CA ASN A 368 -6.40 -2.58 -20.92
C ASN A 368 -6.10 -3.79 -21.79
N ASN A 369 -5.23 -3.56 -22.76
CA ASN A 369 -4.56 -4.58 -23.54
C ASN A 369 -3.07 -4.49 -23.24
N THR A 370 -2.44 -5.61 -22.89
CA THR A 370 -1.01 -5.67 -22.61
C THR A 370 -0.39 -6.88 -23.28
N THR A 371 0.77 -6.67 -23.91
CA THR A 371 1.65 -7.74 -24.39
C THR A 371 2.95 -7.67 -23.60
N ASN A 372 3.27 -8.73 -22.84
CA ASN A 372 4.51 -8.87 -22.11
C ASN A 372 5.43 -9.88 -22.80
N SER A 373 6.61 -9.45 -23.21
CA SER A 373 7.69 -10.31 -23.71
C SER A 373 8.74 -10.49 -22.62
N LEU A 374 8.76 -11.67 -22.03
CA LEU A 374 9.62 -12.05 -20.93
C LEU A 374 10.66 -13.06 -21.40
N ARG A 375 11.94 -12.76 -21.17
CA ARG A 375 13.02 -13.75 -21.16
C ARG A 375 13.49 -13.88 -19.71
N GLN A 376 13.45 -15.09 -19.19
CA GLN A 376 13.80 -15.40 -17.82
C GLN A 376 14.89 -16.47 -17.78
N ILE A 377 15.95 -16.22 -17.02
CA ILE A 377 16.95 -17.22 -16.67
C ILE A 377 16.80 -17.50 -15.18
N THR A 378 16.57 -18.75 -14.83
CA THR A 378 16.38 -19.20 -13.45
C THR A 378 17.52 -20.11 -13.05
N ASN A 379 18.13 -19.87 -11.89
CA ASN A 379 19.01 -20.81 -11.20
C ASN A 379 18.41 -21.16 -9.86
N ARG A 380 18.02 -22.42 -9.67
CA ARG A 380 17.40 -22.90 -8.45
C ARG A 380 18.26 -24.01 -7.83
N GLU A 381 18.75 -23.75 -6.64
CA GLU A 381 19.46 -24.73 -5.84
C GLU A 381 18.49 -25.37 -4.84
N THR A 382 18.34 -26.68 -4.95
CA THR A 382 17.53 -27.49 -4.04
C THR A 382 18.42 -28.53 -3.39
N VAL A 383 18.40 -28.61 -2.08
CA VAL A 383 19.23 -29.57 -1.36
C VAL A 383 18.47 -30.89 -1.18
N VAL A 384 19.09 -31.95 -1.58
CA VAL A 384 18.58 -33.32 -1.48
C VAL A 384 18.98 -33.94 -0.15
N ASN A 385 20.27 -33.75 0.24
CA ASN A 385 20.84 -34.14 1.53
C ASN A 385 22.13 -33.34 1.79
N GLU A 386 22.84 -33.62 2.88
CA GLU A 386 24.05 -32.87 3.29
C GLU A 386 25.13 -32.77 2.20
N ASN A 387 25.26 -33.76 1.32
CA ASN A 387 26.31 -33.86 0.30
C ASN A 387 25.81 -33.65 -1.13
N LEU A 388 24.51 -33.73 -1.38
CA LEU A 388 23.91 -33.68 -2.71
C LEU A 388 22.96 -32.49 -2.85
N ARG A 389 23.26 -31.61 -3.79
CA ARG A 389 22.38 -30.55 -4.28
C ARG A 389 22.01 -30.79 -5.72
N GLN A 390 20.78 -30.44 -6.04
CA GLN A 390 20.34 -30.33 -7.44
C GLN A 390 20.31 -28.87 -7.83
N ILE A 391 20.95 -28.55 -8.95
CA ILE A 391 20.98 -27.24 -9.57
C ILE A 391 20.14 -27.31 -10.83
N TYR A 392 18.99 -26.65 -10.80
CA TYR A 392 18.08 -26.51 -11.93
C TYR A 392 18.30 -25.17 -12.59
N GLN A 393 18.74 -25.18 -13.85
CA GLN A 393 18.93 -24.00 -14.68
C GLN A 393 17.87 -24.00 -15.78
N GLU A 394 17.19 -22.89 -15.96
CA GLU A 394 16.11 -22.72 -16.94
C GLU A 394 16.30 -21.44 -17.73
N ASN A 395 16.11 -21.50 -19.05
CA ASN A 395 15.92 -20.36 -19.93
C ASN A 395 14.49 -20.44 -20.47
N LEU A 396 13.65 -19.46 -20.10
CA LEU A 396 12.26 -19.37 -20.50
C LEU A 396 12.04 -18.10 -21.32
N ILE A 397 11.50 -18.26 -22.52
CA ILE A 397 10.95 -17.16 -23.31
C ILE A 397 9.43 -17.27 -23.20
N ASN A 398 8.79 -16.23 -22.68
CA ASN A 398 7.35 -16.22 -22.43
C ASN A 398 6.71 -14.95 -23.00
N THR A 399 5.69 -15.11 -23.83
CA THR A 399 4.88 -14.00 -24.33
C THR A 399 3.47 -14.13 -23.75
N VAL A 400 2.98 -13.05 -23.16
CA VAL A 400 1.65 -13.01 -22.55
C VAL A 400 0.86 -11.85 -23.15
N ASP A 401 -0.19 -12.17 -23.89
CA ASP A 401 -1.17 -11.21 -24.38
C ASP A 401 -2.39 -11.22 -23.46
N ASN A 402 -2.73 -10.08 -22.91
CA ASN A 402 -3.82 -9.96 -21.97
C ASN A 402 -4.78 -8.81 -22.35
N ASN A 403 -6.07 -9.10 -22.44
CA ASN A 403 -7.15 -8.14 -22.61
C ASN A 403 -8.03 -8.19 -21.37
N ASN A 404 -8.25 -7.04 -20.74
CA ASN A 404 -9.04 -6.94 -19.52
C ASN A 404 -10.03 -5.79 -19.60
N HIS A 405 -11.28 -6.09 -19.28
CA HIS A 405 -12.37 -5.11 -19.10
C HIS A 405 -12.83 -5.16 -17.66
N ARG A 406 -12.85 -4.04 -16.98
CA ARG A 406 -13.29 -3.94 -15.59
C ARG A 406 -14.24 -2.76 -15.40
N ALA A 407 -15.37 -3.01 -14.76
CA ALA A 407 -16.33 -2.00 -14.34
C ALA A 407 -16.63 -2.15 -12.86
N ASN A 408 -16.63 -1.04 -12.14
CA ASN A 408 -17.08 -1.00 -10.75
C ASN A 408 -17.99 0.21 -10.53
N ALA A 409 -18.87 0.09 -9.56
CA ALA A 409 -19.69 1.20 -9.10
C ALA A 409 -19.92 1.14 -7.59
N ARG A 410 -20.23 2.27 -7.00
CA ARG A 410 -20.69 2.41 -5.63
C ARG A 410 -21.89 3.35 -5.62
N ILE A 411 -23.01 2.86 -5.13
CA ILE A 411 -24.26 3.57 -4.99
C ILE A 411 -24.59 3.62 -3.51
N GLU A 412 -24.60 4.81 -2.92
CA GLU A 412 -25.05 5.02 -1.54
C GLU A 412 -26.36 5.81 -1.58
N ALA A 413 -27.43 5.22 -1.08
CA ALA A 413 -28.74 5.85 -1.07
C ALA A 413 -29.32 5.91 0.35
N ASP A 414 -29.63 7.13 0.79
CA ASP A 414 -30.42 7.36 2.00
C ASP A 414 -31.90 7.34 1.64
N LEU A 415 -32.56 6.19 1.86
CA LEU A 415 -33.98 6.00 1.53
C LEU A 415 -34.85 6.94 2.39
N ASN A 416 -34.51 7.05 3.67
CA ASN A 416 -35.03 8.02 4.62
C ASN A 416 -34.03 8.21 5.77
N GLU A 417 -34.39 8.95 6.82
CA GLU A 417 -33.52 9.24 7.99
C GLU A 417 -33.06 7.97 8.75
N LYS A 418 -33.84 6.89 8.70
CA LYS A 418 -33.57 5.63 9.39
C LYS A 418 -32.96 4.56 8.49
N ASN A 419 -33.17 4.61 7.17
CA ASN A 419 -32.84 3.56 6.23
C ASN A 419 -31.84 4.04 5.20
N SER A 420 -30.76 3.29 5.02
CA SER A 420 -29.80 3.52 3.93
C SER A 420 -29.34 2.21 3.32
N ILE A 421 -28.99 2.26 2.04
CA ILE A 421 -28.48 1.12 1.28
C ILE A 421 -27.21 1.51 0.53
N ILE A 422 -26.25 0.60 0.53
CA ILE A 422 -25.01 0.72 -0.27
C ILE A 422 -24.95 -0.49 -1.19
N ILE A 423 -24.73 -0.26 -2.48
CA ILE A 423 -24.58 -1.31 -3.49
C ILE A 423 -23.24 -1.11 -4.20
N THR A 424 -22.41 -2.14 -4.24
CA THR A 424 -21.07 -2.07 -4.84
C THR A 424 -20.84 -3.23 -5.83
N PRO A 425 -21.38 -3.14 -7.07
CA PRO A 425 -21.12 -4.10 -8.12
C PRO A 425 -19.71 -3.95 -8.67
N ASN A 426 -19.10 -5.07 -9.00
CA ASN A 426 -17.80 -5.16 -9.68
C ASN A 426 -17.87 -6.27 -10.73
N ILE A 427 -17.50 -5.94 -11.96
CA ILE A 427 -17.56 -6.84 -13.13
C ILE A 427 -16.20 -6.79 -13.81
N SER A 428 -15.63 -7.96 -14.10
CA SER A 428 -14.44 -8.05 -14.93
C SER A 428 -14.51 -9.21 -15.92
N PHE A 429 -14.02 -8.95 -17.15
CA PHE A 429 -13.85 -9.92 -18.20
C PHE A 429 -12.40 -9.89 -18.65
N GLN A 430 -11.79 -11.05 -18.82
CA GLN A 430 -10.41 -11.17 -19.22
C GLN A 430 -10.23 -12.29 -20.24
N THR A 431 -9.42 -12.01 -21.27
CA THR A 431 -8.84 -13.03 -22.13
C THR A 431 -7.32 -12.92 -22.04
N ASN A 432 -6.68 -14.06 -21.89
CA ASN A 432 -5.22 -14.14 -21.77
C ASN A 432 -4.72 -15.26 -22.68
N ARG A 433 -3.69 -14.97 -23.46
CA ARG A 433 -2.93 -15.99 -24.20
C ARG A 433 -1.50 -15.96 -23.72
N THR A 434 -0.98 -17.13 -23.40
CA THR A 434 0.39 -17.32 -22.92
C THR A 434 1.09 -18.32 -23.82
N PHE A 435 2.18 -17.90 -24.45
CA PHE A 435 3.09 -18.76 -25.18
C PHE A 435 4.42 -18.85 -24.44
N GLY A 436 4.88 -20.06 -24.13
CA GLY A 436 6.13 -20.30 -23.40
C GLY A 436 7.03 -21.30 -24.17
N ASP A 437 8.28 -20.92 -24.35
CA ASP A 437 9.36 -21.75 -24.89
C ASP A 437 10.43 -21.88 -23.79
N ARG A 438 10.70 -23.10 -23.35
CA ARG A 438 11.54 -23.43 -22.20
C ARG A 438 12.61 -24.43 -22.55
N ASP A 439 13.85 -24.12 -22.17
CA ASP A 439 14.96 -25.04 -22.07
C ASP A 439 15.43 -25.13 -20.62
N ALA A 440 15.58 -26.32 -20.07
CA ALA A 440 16.07 -26.50 -18.71
C ALA A 440 17.05 -27.66 -18.61
N LEU A 441 17.99 -27.52 -17.66
CA LEU A 441 18.99 -28.53 -17.33
C LEU A 441 19.03 -28.69 -15.81
N THR A 442 19.02 -29.93 -15.34
CA THR A 442 19.26 -30.25 -13.93
C THR A 442 20.59 -30.98 -13.81
N THR A 443 21.44 -30.45 -12.92
CA THR A 443 22.76 -31.05 -12.63
C THR A 443 22.89 -31.32 -11.12
N THR A 444 23.88 -32.12 -10.74
CA THR A 444 24.36 -32.21 -9.36
C THR A 444 25.30 -31.06 -9.06
N ASN A 445 25.63 -30.86 -7.78
CA ASN A 445 26.69 -29.93 -7.35
C ASN A 445 28.12 -30.34 -7.81
N ALA A 446 28.29 -31.60 -8.25
CA ALA A 446 29.53 -32.08 -8.87
C ALA A 446 29.58 -31.76 -10.39
N GLY A 447 28.49 -31.23 -10.97
CA GLY A 447 28.41 -30.91 -12.40
C GLY A 447 27.86 -32.05 -13.28
N ASP A 448 27.51 -33.19 -12.69
CA ASP A 448 26.91 -34.31 -13.47
C ASP A 448 25.50 -33.92 -13.94
N SER A 449 25.25 -34.05 -15.23
CA SER A 449 23.92 -33.83 -15.82
C SER A 449 22.97 -34.96 -15.42
N LEU A 450 21.85 -34.60 -14.84
CA LEU A 450 20.77 -35.54 -14.47
C LEU A 450 19.69 -35.61 -15.56
N SER A 451 19.15 -34.46 -15.93
CA SER A 451 18.09 -34.37 -16.93
C SER A 451 18.10 -33.05 -17.67
N ALA A 452 17.63 -33.05 -18.92
CA ALA A 452 17.33 -31.85 -19.69
C ALA A 452 15.85 -31.88 -20.11
N LEU A 453 15.27 -30.69 -20.31
CA LEU A 453 13.90 -30.50 -20.77
C LEU A 453 13.87 -29.43 -21.85
N ARG A 454 13.23 -29.74 -22.96
CA ARG A 454 12.77 -28.76 -23.95
C ARG A 454 11.25 -28.82 -23.98
N SER A 455 10.56 -27.67 -23.85
CA SER A 455 9.10 -27.62 -23.90
C SER A 455 8.55 -26.36 -24.54
N ILE A 456 7.49 -26.51 -25.30
CA ILE A 456 6.69 -25.44 -25.87
C ILE A 456 5.27 -25.58 -25.30
N ALA A 457 4.73 -24.52 -24.75
CA ALA A 457 3.37 -24.48 -24.20
C ALA A 457 2.61 -23.26 -24.75
N ASP A 458 1.37 -23.47 -25.18
CA ASP A 458 0.45 -22.40 -25.57
C ASP A 458 -0.83 -22.57 -24.74
N ALA A 459 -1.33 -21.49 -24.16
CA ALA A 459 -2.54 -21.53 -23.34
C ALA A 459 -3.41 -20.29 -23.62
N GLU A 460 -4.66 -20.51 -23.92
CA GLU A 460 -5.71 -19.49 -24.00
C GLU A 460 -6.64 -19.62 -22.80
N THR A 461 -6.82 -18.52 -22.06
CA THR A 461 -7.71 -18.46 -20.89
C THR A 461 -8.76 -17.37 -21.10
N LYS A 462 -10.02 -17.72 -20.91
CA LYS A 462 -11.16 -16.80 -20.85
C LYS A 462 -11.73 -16.84 -19.43
N ALA A 463 -11.83 -15.67 -18.80
CA ALA A 463 -12.32 -15.59 -17.42
C ALA A 463 -13.28 -14.42 -17.24
N PHE A 464 -14.27 -14.61 -16.38
CA PHE A 464 -15.06 -13.49 -15.87
C PHE A 464 -15.25 -13.60 -14.37
N ASN A 465 -15.44 -12.44 -13.74
CA ASN A 465 -15.79 -12.31 -12.35
C ASN A 465 -16.86 -11.24 -12.22
N ILE A 466 -17.99 -11.60 -11.62
CA ILE A 466 -19.08 -10.67 -11.29
C ILE A 466 -19.29 -10.78 -9.80
N SER A 467 -19.11 -9.67 -9.08
CA SER A 467 -19.36 -9.63 -7.64
C SER A 467 -20.18 -8.41 -7.26
N ASN A 468 -20.97 -8.56 -6.21
CA ASN A 468 -21.76 -7.46 -5.68
C ASN A 468 -21.78 -7.54 -4.15
N ASN A 469 -21.67 -6.39 -3.49
CA ASN A 469 -21.93 -6.28 -2.07
C ASN A 469 -23.06 -5.29 -1.84
N ILE A 470 -24.09 -5.73 -1.13
CA ILE A 470 -25.26 -4.93 -0.75
C ILE A 470 -25.23 -4.80 0.77
N THR A 471 -25.14 -3.57 1.28
CA THR A 471 -25.24 -3.27 2.70
C THR A 471 -26.51 -2.49 2.95
N TYR A 472 -27.46 -3.08 3.67
CA TYR A 472 -28.65 -2.40 4.16
C TYR A 472 -28.45 -2.02 5.62
N ARG A 473 -28.84 -0.80 6.01
CA ARG A 473 -28.68 -0.25 7.36
C ARG A 473 -30.00 0.34 7.84
N TYR A 474 -30.37 -0.04 9.07
CA TYR A 474 -31.53 0.49 9.76
C TYR A 474 -31.15 1.08 11.12
N LYS A 475 -31.57 2.33 11.39
CA LYS A 475 -31.41 3.00 12.68
C LYS A 475 -32.73 2.98 13.43
N PHE A 476 -32.69 2.49 14.64
CA PHE A 476 -33.86 2.55 15.55
C PHE A 476 -33.95 3.92 16.23
N ASP A 477 -35.10 4.20 16.88
CA ASP A 477 -35.31 5.45 17.63
C ASP A 477 -34.38 5.57 18.86
N LYS A 478 -34.01 4.46 19.47
CA LYS A 478 -32.99 4.43 20.52
C LYS A 478 -31.61 4.70 19.91
N GLY A 479 -31.02 5.83 20.26
CA GLY A 479 -29.69 6.23 19.76
C GLY A 479 -28.64 5.12 19.97
N GLY A 480 -27.91 4.77 18.91
CA GLY A 480 -26.88 3.71 18.93
C GLY A 480 -27.43 2.29 18.69
N ARG A 481 -28.76 2.05 18.72
CA ARG A 481 -29.34 0.77 18.30
C ARG A 481 -29.49 0.73 16.80
N THR A 482 -28.86 -0.28 16.16
CA THR A 482 -28.87 -0.43 14.70
C THR A 482 -28.95 -1.88 14.29
N LEU A 483 -29.48 -2.10 13.10
CA LEU A 483 -29.38 -3.38 12.37
C LEU A 483 -28.69 -3.11 11.05
N SER A 484 -27.63 -3.84 10.74
CA SER A 484 -27.03 -3.86 9.42
C SER A 484 -27.02 -5.27 8.86
N THR A 485 -27.30 -5.37 7.56
CA THR A 485 -27.26 -6.63 6.82
C THR A 485 -26.36 -6.44 5.60
N ASP A 486 -25.32 -7.25 5.49
CA ASP A 486 -24.40 -7.27 4.35
C ASP A 486 -24.62 -8.55 3.56
N ILE A 487 -24.85 -8.43 2.27
CA ILE A 487 -25.02 -9.55 1.34
C ILE A 487 -23.95 -9.42 0.26
N PHE A 488 -23.00 -10.32 0.26
CA PHE A 488 -21.99 -10.43 -0.77
C PHE A 488 -22.29 -11.63 -1.66
N THR A 489 -22.21 -11.43 -2.96
CA THR A 489 -22.30 -12.50 -3.97
C THR A 489 -21.16 -12.35 -4.96
N ALA A 490 -20.58 -13.47 -5.38
CA ALA A 490 -19.57 -13.48 -6.43
C ALA A 490 -19.73 -14.73 -7.30
N TRP A 491 -19.70 -14.54 -8.60
CA TRP A 491 -19.67 -15.61 -9.60
C TRP A 491 -18.40 -15.43 -10.43
N ASN A 492 -17.58 -16.48 -10.48
CA ASN A 492 -16.35 -16.52 -11.27
C ASN A 492 -16.37 -17.76 -12.18
N LYS A 493 -15.93 -17.58 -13.41
CA LYS A 493 -15.72 -18.68 -14.35
C LYS A 493 -14.37 -18.47 -15.02
N ARG A 494 -13.61 -19.54 -15.14
CA ARG A 494 -12.37 -19.59 -15.89
C ARG A 494 -12.42 -20.80 -16.79
N ASP A 495 -12.16 -20.59 -18.06
CA ASP A 495 -12.13 -21.58 -19.13
C ASP A 495 -10.75 -21.47 -19.81
N GLN A 496 -9.98 -22.53 -19.79
CA GLN A 496 -8.62 -22.58 -20.34
C GLN A 496 -8.46 -23.77 -21.25
N PHE A 497 -7.97 -23.52 -22.45
CA PHE A 497 -7.41 -24.54 -23.35
C PHE A 497 -5.90 -24.36 -23.42
N SER A 498 -5.13 -25.42 -23.28
CA SER A 498 -3.67 -25.38 -23.41
C SER A 498 -3.10 -26.61 -24.11
N THR A 499 -2.02 -26.42 -24.84
CA THR A 499 -1.20 -27.43 -25.44
C THR A 499 0.17 -27.46 -24.83
N LEU A 500 0.78 -28.63 -24.72
CA LEU A 500 2.14 -28.84 -24.26
C LEU A 500 2.84 -29.84 -25.15
N LEU A 501 3.93 -29.41 -25.79
CA LEU A 501 4.87 -30.28 -26.49
C LEU A 501 6.17 -30.27 -25.67
N ALA A 502 6.61 -31.42 -25.17
CA ALA A 502 7.80 -31.52 -24.33
C ALA A 502 8.66 -32.73 -24.72
N ALA A 503 9.97 -32.57 -24.62
CA ALA A 503 10.95 -33.65 -24.70
C ALA A 503 11.88 -33.54 -23.47
N SER A 504 11.93 -34.60 -22.69
CA SER A 504 12.75 -34.73 -21.49
C SER A 504 13.82 -35.80 -21.69
N GLN A 505 15.08 -35.44 -21.52
CA GLN A 505 16.22 -36.39 -21.64
C GLN A 505 16.70 -36.76 -20.24
N ASP A 506 16.81 -38.06 -19.99
CA ASP A 506 17.53 -38.65 -18.85
C ASP A 506 18.95 -39.04 -19.29
N TYR A 507 19.95 -38.32 -18.77
CA TYR A 507 21.36 -38.55 -19.16
C TYR A 507 21.96 -39.85 -18.61
N ARG A 508 21.42 -40.38 -17.49
CA ARG A 508 21.91 -41.64 -16.89
C ARG A 508 21.56 -42.87 -17.72
N ARG A 509 20.43 -42.79 -18.44
CA ARG A 509 19.95 -43.92 -19.27
C ARG A 509 20.05 -43.66 -20.76
N ASN A 510 20.38 -42.41 -21.12
CA ASN A 510 20.32 -41.94 -22.49
C ASN A 510 18.93 -42.15 -23.12
N LEU A 511 17.87 -41.87 -22.33
CA LEU A 511 16.49 -42.03 -22.74
C LEU A 511 15.84 -40.65 -22.95
N VAL A 512 15.11 -40.51 -24.04
CA VAL A 512 14.26 -39.35 -24.33
C VAL A 512 12.82 -39.73 -24.15
N ASP A 513 12.11 -38.95 -23.32
CA ASP A 513 10.66 -39.09 -23.09
C ASP A 513 9.96 -37.89 -23.71
N THR A 514 8.89 -38.11 -24.46
CA THR A 514 8.16 -37.04 -25.14
C THR A 514 6.72 -36.98 -24.66
N ALA A 515 6.18 -35.77 -24.53
CA ALA A 515 4.78 -35.52 -24.20
C ALA A 515 4.19 -34.54 -25.22
N ASP A 516 3.10 -34.96 -25.86
CA ASP A 516 2.24 -34.10 -26.67
C ASP A 516 0.84 -34.14 -26.07
N GLN A 517 0.36 -32.99 -25.54
CA GLN A 517 -0.81 -32.93 -24.67
C GLN A 517 -1.73 -31.78 -25.03
N GLU A 518 -3.02 -32.02 -24.91
CA GLU A 518 -4.07 -31.01 -24.93
C GLU A 518 -4.84 -31.02 -23.61
N THR A 519 -4.97 -29.87 -22.96
CA THR A 519 -5.71 -29.76 -21.68
C THR A 519 -6.84 -28.75 -21.78
N ASN A 520 -8.05 -29.18 -21.45
CA ASN A 520 -9.20 -28.32 -21.19
C ASN A 520 -9.40 -28.23 -19.68
N SER A 521 -9.45 -27.02 -19.13
CA SER A 521 -9.67 -26.78 -17.70
C SER A 521 -10.77 -25.74 -17.48
N LEU A 522 -11.86 -26.17 -16.86
CA LEU A 522 -12.98 -25.33 -16.50
C LEU A 522 -13.08 -25.21 -14.97
N ASN A 523 -13.02 -23.97 -14.48
CA ASN A 523 -13.33 -23.66 -13.08
C ASN A 523 -14.53 -22.71 -13.00
N ASN A 524 -15.58 -23.12 -12.30
CA ASN A 524 -16.79 -22.32 -12.10
C ASN A 524 -17.11 -22.21 -10.60
N GLY A 525 -17.11 -21.00 -10.07
CA GLY A 525 -17.32 -20.72 -8.67
C GLY A 525 -18.49 -19.79 -8.41
N PHE A 526 -19.28 -20.10 -7.38
CA PHE A 526 -20.32 -19.21 -6.87
C PHE A 526 -20.19 -19.10 -5.35
N ASN A 527 -19.95 -17.87 -4.90
CA ASN A 527 -19.75 -17.53 -3.51
C ASN A 527 -20.85 -16.60 -3.03
N TYR A 528 -21.42 -16.88 -1.86
CA TYR A 528 -22.26 -15.90 -1.18
C TYR A 528 -21.88 -15.81 0.29
N ARG A 529 -22.08 -14.63 0.88
CA ARG A 529 -21.95 -14.37 2.31
C ARG A 529 -23.06 -13.42 2.73
N MET A 530 -23.81 -13.81 3.74
CA MET A 530 -24.80 -12.95 4.40
C MET A 530 -24.33 -12.73 5.85
N ASN A 531 -24.33 -11.50 6.29
CA ASN A 531 -23.96 -11.11 7.64
C ASN A 531 -25.02 -10.14 8.19
N ALA A 532 -25.66 -10.49 9.29
CA ALA A 532 -26.57 -9.60 10.01
C ALA A 532 -25.93 -9.22 11.34
N THR A 533 -25.84 -7.93 11.64
CA THR A 533 -25.26 -7.40 12.88
C THR A 533 -26.25 -6.46 13.56
N TRP A 534 -26.55 -6.79 14.81
CA TRP A 534 -27.33 -5.96 15.73
C TRP A 534 -26.39 -5.24 16.69
N THR A 535 -26.61 -3.94 16.91
CA THR A 535 -25.91 -3.18 17.94
C THR A 535 -26.90 -2.68 18.98
N GLU A 536 -26.52 -2.80 20.25
CA GLU A 536 -27.32 -2.38 21.39
C GLU A 536 -26.48 -1.47 22.30
N PRO A 537 -26.90 -0.21 22.53
CA PRO A 537 -26.24 0.66 23.50
C PRO A 537 -26.47 0.13 24.91
N LEU A 538 -25.37 -0.18 25.62
CA LEU A 538 -25.34 -0.65 27.01
C LEU A 538 -25.14 0.50 28.00
N GLY A 539 -24.89 1.71 27.49
CA GLY A 539 -24.66 2.94 28.20
C GLY A 539 -24.15 4.02 27.25
N GLU A 540 -23.81 5.20 27.74
CA GLU A 540 -23.32 6.33 26.93
C GLU A 540 -21.97 6.03 26.23
N LYS A 541 -21.17 5.16 26.82
CA LYS A 541 -19.78 4.88 26.40
C LYS A 541 -19.58 3.44 25.90
N SER A 542 -20.62 2.62 25.93
CA SER A 542 -20.53 1.18 25.67
C SER A 542 -21.62 0.69 24.73
N ILE A 543 -21.24 -0.23 23.83
CA ILE A 543 -22.15 -0.93 22.91
C ILE A 543 -21.87 -2.43 22.96
N GLY A 544 -22.94 -3.22 23.00
CA GLY A 544 -22.94 -4.63 22.71
C GLY A 544 -23.21 -4.87 21.22
N THR A 545 -22.56 -5.83 20.62
CA THR A 545 -22.80 -6.26 19.25
C THR A 545 -23.10 -7.76 19.22
N PHE A 546 -24.10 -8.13 18.42
CA PHE A 546 -24.45 -9.54 18.16
C PHE A 546 -24.58 -9.71 16.65
N GLY A 547 -24.01 -10.77 16.12
CA GLY A 547 -24.00 -10.99 14.69
C GLY A 547 -24.11 -12.46 14.34
N TYR A 548 -24.72 -12.71 13.19
CA TYR A 548 -24.72 -14.03 12.57
C TYR A 548 -24.30 -13.90 11.11
N GLN A 549 -23.36 -14.75 10.71
CA GLN A 549 -22.85 -14.82 9.36
C GLN A 549 -22.98 -16.24 8.84
N ILE A 550 -23.49 -16.36 7.62
CA ILE A 550 -23.39 -17.58 6.81
C ILE A 550 -22.66 -17.26 5.51
N ALA A 551 -21.73 -18.09 5.14
CA ALA A 551 -21.02 -18.02 3.88
C ALA A 551 -20.95 -19.40 3.22
N ASN A 552 -21.03 -19.42 1.92
CA ASN A 552 -20.84 -20.63 1.12
C ASN A 552 -19.94 -20.31 -0.07
N ASN A 553 -18.90 -21.10 -0.23
CA ASN A 553 -18.01 -21.08 -1.38
C ASN A 553 -18.18 -22.41 -2.12
N LYS A 554 -18.85 -22.38 -3.28
CA LYS A 554 -19.01 -23.54 -4.15
C LYS A 554 -18.16 -23.36 -5.39
N THR A 555 -17.33 -24.37 -5.70
CA THR A 555 -16.50 -24.36 -6.90
C THR A 555 -16.57 -25.73 -7.54
N ARG A 556 -16.82 -25.78 -8.85
CA ARG A 556 -16.68 -26.94 -9.70
C ARG A 556 -15.41 -26.78 -10.52
N ALA A 557 -14.55 -27.78 -10.50
CA ALA A 557 -13.36 -27.88 -11.31
C ALA A 557 -13.47 -29.11 -12.22
N ASP A 558 -13.22 -28.95 -13.51
CA ASP A 558 -13.18 -29.99 -14.54
C ASP A 558 -11.93 -29.76 -15.38
N GLN A 559 -10.94 -30.66 -15.25
CA GLN A 559 -9.72 -30.68 -16.05
C GLN A 559 -9.62 -32.01 -16.81
N LYS A 560 -9.54 -31.91 -18.11
CA LYS A 560 -9.38 -33.08 -19.00
C LYS A 560 -8.15 -32.89 -19.87
N THR A 561 -7.16 -33.74 -19.64
CA THR A 561 -5.90 -33.76 -20.41
C THR A 561 -5.92 -34.99 -21.28
N ARG A 562 -5.67 -34.79 -22.57
CA ARG A 562 -5.50 -35.83 -23.56
C ARG A 562 -4.05 -35.84 -23.98
N VAL A 563 -3.50 -37.03 -24.13
CA VAL A 563 -2.10 -37.27 -24.55
C VAL A 563 -2.10 -38.00 -25.84
N LEU A 564 -1.25 -37.59 -26.77
CA LEU A 564 -1.05 -38.29 -28.06
C LEU A 564 -0.46 -39.66 -27.78
N ASN A 565 -1.18 -40.71 -28.15
CA ASN A 565 -0.73 -42.10 -27.98
C ASN A 565 0.07 -42.59 -29.20
N GLN A 566 0.56 -43.83 -29.15
CA GLN A 566 1.32 -44.47 -30.26
C GLN A 566 0.52 -44.66 -31.54
N GLU A 567 -0.82 -44.61 -31.46
CA GLU A 567 -1.73 -44.68 -32.59
C GLU A 567 -2.03 -43.34 -33.26
N ASN A 568 -1.33 -42.27 -32.84
CA ASN A 568 -1.57 -40.85 -33.22
C ASN A 568 -2.99 -40.37 -32.86
N LEU A 569 -3.55 -40.84 -31.75
CA LEU A 569 -4.83 -40.41 -31.23
C LEU A 569 -4.67 -39.76 -29.86
N TYR A 570 -5.36 -38.66 -29.63
CA TYR A 570 -5.39 -38.01 -28.32
C TYR A 570 -6.31 -38.80 -27.37
N ALA A 571 -5.73 -39.63 -26.52
CA ALA A 571 -6.42 -40.37 -25.47
C ALA A 571 -6.46 -39.63 -24.14
N LEU A 572 -7.57 -39.79 -23.41
CA LEU A 572 -7.71 -39.17 -22.09
C LEU A 572 -6.72 -39.81 -21.10
N ASP A 573 -5.90 -38.97 -20.47
CA ASP A 573 -4.99 -39.38 -19.41
C ASP A 573 -5.70 -39.21 -18.05
N THR A 574 -5.85 -40.30 -17.28
CA THR A 574 -6.55 -40.33 -16.01
C THR A 574 -5.75 -39.65 -14.87
N ALA A 575 -4.41 -39.71 -14.91
CA ALA A 575 -3.56 -39.08 -13.90
C ALA A 575 -3.48 -37.56 -14.01
N LEU A 576 -3.67 -37.04 -15.26
CA LEU A 576 -3.66 -35.63 -15.58
C LEU A 576 -5.08 -35.03 -15.65
N SER A 577 -6.13 -35.83 -15.40
CA SER A 577 -7.53 -35.40 -15.52
C SER A 577 -8.26 -35.55 -14.20
N ASN A 578 -9.17 -34.61 -13.92
CA ASN A 578 -9.93 -34.61 -12.67
C ASN A 578 -11.22 -33.79 -12.83
N GLU A 579 -12.30 -34.28 -12.20
CA GLU A 579 -13.57 -33.56 -12.11
C GLU A 579 -14.12 -33.67 -10.68
N PHE A 580 -14.39 -32.50 -10.03
CA PHE A 580 -14.98 -32.49 -8.70
C PHE A 580 -15.74 -31.20 -8.39
N ASP A 581 -16.69 -31.31 -7.45
CA ASP A 581 -17.36 -30.20 -6.79
C ASP A 581 -16.79 -30.01 -5.38
N ASN A 582 -16.41 -28.77 -5.05
CA ASN A 582 -15.99 -28.38 -3.72
C ASN A 582 -16.98 -27.36 -3.13
N LYS A 583 -17.47 -27.63 -1.93
CA LYS A 583 -18.41 -26.76 -1.24
C LYS A 583 -17.91 -26.52 0.19
N PHE A 584 -17.67 -25.26 0.53
CA PHE A 584 -17.24 -24.84 1.85
C PHE A 584 -18.28 -23.92 2.48
N ILE A 585 -18.97 -24.41 3.51
CA ILE A 585 -20.00 -23.65 4.23
C ILE A 585 -19.40 -23.21 5.56
N THR A 586 -19.51 -21.92 5.88
CA THR A 586 -19.07 -21.35 7.16
C THR A 586 -20.25 -20.65 7.82
N GLN A 587 -20.49 -20.96 9.08
CA GLN A 587 -21.45 -20.26 9.94
C GLN A 587 -20.69 -19.65 11.12
N ARG A 588 -20.92 -18.37 11.41
CA ARG A 588 -20.30 -17.66 12.54
C ARG A 588 -21.35 -16.99 13.40
N LEU A 589 -21.28 -17.22 14.68
CA LEU A 589 -22.02 -16.46 15.68
C LEU A 589 -21.03 -15.51 16.36
N ARG A 590 -21.31 -14.23 16.33
CA ARG A 590 -20.48 -13.17 16.89
C ARG A 590 -21.11 -12.56 18.13
N SER A 591 -20.30 -12.35 19.16
CA SER A 591 -20.61 -11.49 20.31
C SER A 591 -19.48 -10.48 20.47
N GLY A 592 -19.82 -9.23 20.71
CA GLY A 592 -18.83 -8.17 20.81
C GLY A 592 -19.21 -7.12 21.86
N TYR A 593 -18.19 -6.48 22.40
CA TYR A 593 -18.31 -5.35 23.33
C TYR A 593 -17.37 -4.22 22.89
N ALA A 594 -17.90 -3.02 22.76
CA ALA A 594 -17.14 -1.83 22.43
C ALA A 594 -17.29 -0.78 23.53
N TYR A 595 -16.15 -0.17 23.93
CA TYR A 595 -16.07 0.91 24.91
C TYR A 595 -15.28 2.09 24.33
N ASN A 596 -15.83 3.31 24.45
CA ASN A 596 -15.21 4.53 23.96
C ASN A 596 -15.29 5.64 25.01
N ASN A 597 -14.14 6.09 25.54
CA ASN A 597 -14.08 7.16 26.53
C ASN A 597 -12.70 7.83 26.54
N GLN A 598 -12.66 9.17 26.56
CA GLN A 598 -11.47 10.00 26.80
C GLN A 598 -10.20 9.55 26.08
N GLY A 599 -10.30 9.31 24.77
CA GLY A 599 -9.17 8.86 23.95
C GLY A 599 -8.92 7.34 23.94
N TRP A 600 -9.56 6.57 24.82
CA TRP A 600 -9.58 5.12 24.78
C TRP A 600 -10.72 4.61 23.91
N ASN A 601 -10.39 3.64 23.07
CA ASN A 601 -11.38 2.85 22.33
C ASN A 601 -10.95 1.36 22.46
N VAL A 602 -11.85 0.56 23.02
CA VAL A 602 -11.62 -0.86 23.24
C VAL A 602 -12.74 -1.66 22.59
N ASN A 603 -12.40 -2.58 21.70
CA ASN A 603 -13.35 -3.51 21.09
C ASN A 603 -12.88 -4.93 21.33
N LEU A 604 -13.75 -5.75 21.89
CA LEU A 604 -13.52 -7.17 22.15
C LEU A 604 -14.61 -7.95 21.40
N ASN A 605 -14.21 -8.94 20.61
CA ASN A 605 -15.15 -9.82 19.93
C ASN A 605 -14.77 -11.28 20.16
N LEU A 606 -15.77 -12.10 20.25
CA LEU A 606 -15.68 -13.54 20.30
C LEU A 606 -16.61 -14.14 19.26
N ASP A 607 -16.04 -14.77 18.24
CA ASP A 607 -16.80 -15.46 17.21
C ASP A 607 -16.70 -16.97 17.44
N TYR A 608 -17.81 -17.67 17.43
CA TYR A 608 -17.86 -19.12 17.27
C TYR A 608 -18.09 -19.44 15.80
N GLN A 609 -17.21 -20.23 15.20
CA GLN A 609 -17.27 -20.65 13.81
C GLN A 609 -17.46 -22.16 13.72
N ASN A 610 -18.50 -22.57 13.00
CA ASN A 610 -18.63 -23.90 12.43
C ASN A 610 -18.38 -23.81 10.92
N ALA A 611 -17.46 -24.61 10.40
CA ALA A 611 -17.13 -24.68 8.99
C ALA A 611 -17.20 -26.14 8.51
N ARG A 612 -17.79 -26.37 7.33
CA ARG A 612 -17.94 -27.68 6.72
C ARG A 612 -17.39 -27.65 5.32
N LEU A 613 -16.47 -28.55 5.03
CA LEU A 613 -15.93 -28.85 3.70
C LEU A 613 -16.61 -30.11 3.19
N ASP A 614 -17.29 -30.01 2.06
CA ASP A 614 -17.84 -31.12 1.29
C ASP A 614 -17.13 -31.13 -0.06
N ASN A 615 -16.39 -32.18 -0.36
CA ASN A 615 -15.74 -32.40 -1.67
C ASN A 615 -16.31 -33.69 -2.28
N GLU A 616 -16.82 -33.58 -3.50
CA GLU A 616 -17.37 -34.68 -4.26
C GLU A 616 -16.56 -34.82 -5.56
N ALA A 617 -15.76 -35.87 -5.65
CA ALA A 617 -14.99 -36.22 -6.84
C ALA A 617 -15.85 -37.08 -7.75
N PHE A 618 -15.84 -36.78 -9.06
CA PHE A 618 -16.57 -37.51 -10.10
C PHE A 618 -15.62 -38.33 -10.98
N PHE A 619 -14.39 -37.86 -11.17
CA PHE A 619 -13.39 -38.45 -12.02
C PHE A 619 -11.95 -38.16 -11.50
N PRO A 620 -10.96 -39.06 -11.65
CA PRO A 620 -11.09 -40.46 -12.20
C PRO A 620 -11.70 -41.43 -11.19
N ASN A 621 -11.56 -41.16 -9.89
CA ASN A 621 -12.05 -41.99 -8.79
C ASN A 621 -13.20 -41.30 -8.09
N PRO A 622 -14.47 -41.67 -8.36
CA PRO A 622 -15.63 -41.08 -7.69
C PRO A 622 -15.58 -41.31 -6.18
N GLY A 623 -15.86 -40.25 -5.41
CA GLY A 623 -15.85 -40.32 -3.97
C GLY A 623 -16.33 -39.05 -3.31
N VAL A 624 -16.77 -39.16 -2.06
CA VAL A 624 -17.18 -38.00 -1.23
C VAL A 624 -16.27 -37.89 -0.02
N PHE A 625 -15.73 -36.71 0.17
CA PHE A 625 -14.92 -36.38 1.33
C PHE A 625 -15.58 -35.22 2.10
N GLN A 626 -15.83 -35.45 3.40
CA GLN A 626 -16.46 -34.45 4.25
C GLN A 626 -15.63 -34.20 5.49
N ARG A 627 -15.49 -32.92 5.85
CA ARG A 627 -14.78 -32.52 7.08
C ARG A 627 -15.47 -31.32 7.73
N SER A 628 -15.57 -31.32 9.05
CA SER A 628 -16.13 -30.22 9.83
C SER A 628 -15.09 -29.67 10.79
N PHE A 629 -15.12 -28.34 10.96
CA PHE A 629 -14.19 -27.61 11.83
C PHE A 629 -14.99 -26.69 12.74
N ASN A 630 -14.66 -26.70 14.03
CA ASN A 630 -15.22 -25.81 15.03
C ASN A 630 -14.11 -24.98 15.62
N ASN A 631 -14.25 -23.66 15.57
CA ASN A 631 -13.22 -22.73 16.02
C ASN A 631 -13.85 -21.62 16.87
N ILE A 632 -13.13 -21.23 17.91
CA ILE A 632 -13.39 -20.00 18.65
C ILE A 632 -12.38 -18.98 18.18
N LEU A 633 -12.87 -17.82 17.71
CA LEU A 633 -12.07 -16.78 17.07
C LEU A 633 -12.14 -15.49 17.92
N PRO A 634 -11.31 -15.37 18.97
CA PRO A 634 -11.21 -14.13 19.73
C PRO A 634 -10.54 -13.02 18.92
N SER A 635 -11.02 -11.79 19.08
CA SER A 635 -10.33 -10.62 18.57
C SER A 635 -10.45 -9.45 19.53
N ALA A 636 -9.42 -8.61 19.59
CA ALA A 636 -9.38 -7.42 20.41
C ALA A 636 -8.73 -6.27 19.64
N ASN A 637 -9.30 -5.08 19.76
CA ASN A 637 -8.69 -3.85 19.26
C ASN A 637 -8.70 -2.83 20.39
N VAL A 638 -7.51 -2.38 20.78
CA VAL A 638 -7.32 -1.35 21.81
C VAL A 638 -6.61 -0.18 21.16
N ASN A 639 -7.20 0.98 21.25
CA ASN A 639 -6.67 2.21 20.69
C ASN A 639 -6.68 3.29 21.78
N PHE A 640 -5.55 3.97 21.96
CA PHE A 640 -5.42 5.12 22.82
C PHE A 640 -4.87 6.31 22.03
N ARG A 641 -5.44 7.48 22.28
CA ARG A 641 -4.97 8.72 21.67
C ARG A 641 -5.01 9.86 22.69
N ASN A 642 -3.87 10.56 22.81
CA ASN A 642 -3.79 11.84 23.48
C ASN A 642 -3.71 12.95 22.41
N ARG A 643 -4.74 13.81 22.35
CA ARG A 643 -4.82 14.89 21.34
C ARG A 643 -3.84 16.03 21.58
N GLU A 644 -3.49 16.30 22.84
CA GLU A 644 -2.60 17.40 23.20
C GLU A 644 -1.15 17.09 22.85
N THR A 645 -0.71 15.86 23.09
CA THR A 645 0.69 15.45 22.85
C THR A 645 0.92 14.91 21.44
N GLY A 646 -0.13 14.70 20.65
CA GLY A 646 -0.05 14.05 19.33
C GLY A 646 0.40 12.59 19.41
N PHE A 647 0.30 11.96 20.59
CA PHE A 647 0.68 10.57 20.81
C PHE A 647 -0.53 9.67 20.64
N SER A 648 -0.36 8.59 19.87
CA SER A 648 -1.36 7.53 19.78
C SER A 648 -0.69 6.16 19.69
N TRP A 649 -1.37 5.15 20.21
CA TRP A 649 -1.00 3.77 19.98
C TRP A 649 -2.25 2.93 19.76
N ARG A 650 -2.11 1.86 18.96
CA ARG A 650 -3.15 0.88 18.68
C ARG A 650 -2.55 -0.51 18.76
N MET A 651 -3.25 -1.41 19.42
CA MET A 651 -2.98 -2.83 19.41
C MET A 651 -4.21 -3.55 18.87
N ARG A 652 -4.01 -4.41 17.88
CA ARG A 652 -5.04 -5.29 17.32
C ARG A 652 -4.58 -6.73 17.40
N TYR A 653 -5.35 -7.55 18.07
CA TYR A 653 -5.25 -9.00 18.05
C TYR A 653 -6.42 -9.56 17.25
N ARG A 654 -6.14 -10.41 16.29
CA ARG A 654 -7.16 -11.05 15.46
C ARG A 654 -6.80 -12.48 15.20
N THR A 655 -7.80 -13.35 15.30
CA THR A 655 -7.72 -14.72 14.82
C THR A 655 -8.61 -14.89 13.58
N ASP A 656 -8.17 -15.73 12.68
CA ASP A 656 -8.93 -16.16 11.51
C ASP A 656 -8.53 -17.56 11.06
N THR A 657 -9.35 -18.15 10.20
CA THR A 657 -9.09 -19.46 9.61
C THR A 657 -9.03 -19.31 8.09
N ASN A 658 -8.15 -20.09 7.43
CA ASN A 658 -8.09 -20.17 5.98
C ASN A 658 -8.39 -21.60 5.55
N GLU A 659 -9.30 -21.75 4.61
CA GLU A 659 -9.57 -23.00 3.92
C GLU A 659 -8.50 -23.25 2.84
N PRO A 660 -8.21 -24.53 2.53
CA PRO A 660 -7.40 -24.89 1.38
C PRO A 660 -8.04 -24.39 0.09
N SER A 661 -7.23 -23.93 -0.85
CA SER A 661 -7.68 -23.53 -2.17
C SER A 661 -8.10 -24.75 -3.01
N VAL A 662 -8.89 -24.52 -4.07
CA VAL A 662 -9.29 -25.58 -5.00
C VAL A 662 -8.08 -26.29 -5.60
N ALA A 663 -7.06 -25.54 -6.02
CA ALA A 663 -5.84 -26.09 -6.59
C ALA A 663 -5.03 -26.93 -5.60
N GLU A 664 -5.05 -26.58 -4.30
CA GLU A 664 -4.41 -27.36 -3.24
C GLU A 664 -5.18 -28.66 -2.93
N LEU A 665 -6.49 -28.68 -3.12
CA LEU A 665 -7.33 -29.86 -2.89
C LEU A 665 -7.41 -30.79 -4.12
N GLN A 666 -7.10 -30.28 -5.32
CA GLN A 666 -7.28 -30.99 -6.58
C GLN A 666 -6.20 -32.06 -6.75
N ASN A 667 -6.56 -33.32 -6.58
CA ASN A 667 -5.65 -34.47 -6.74
C ASN A 667 -5.42 -34.78 -8.23
N VAL A 668 -4.85 -33.83 -8.96
CA VAL A 668 -4.43 -33.97 -10.33
C VAL A 668 -3.03 -33.40 -10.51
N VAL A 669 -2.23 -34.06 -11.37
CA VAL A 669 -0.86 -33.63 -11.60
C VAL A 669 -0.84 -32.45 -12.58
N ASN A 670 -0.21 -31.36 -12.17
CA ASN A 670 0.18 -30.29 -13.04
C ASN A 670 1.59 -30.59 -13.58
N ASN A 671 1.71 -30.84 -14.87
CA ASN A 671 2.94 -31.19 -15.56
C ASN A 671 3.34 -30.17 -16.63
N GLN A 672 2.89 -28.93 -16.55
CA GLN A 672 3.33 -27.82 -17.42
C GLN A 672 4.86 -27.65 -17.44
N ASN A 673 5.52 -28.08 -16.37
CA ASN A 673 6.94 -28.31 -16.32
C ASN A 673 7.18 -29.78 -15.89
N PRO A 674 7.49 -30.69 -16.80
CA PRO A 674 7.67 -32.13 -16.49
C PRO A 674 8.76 -32.45 -15.47
N LEU A 675 9.73 -31.55 -15.26
CA LEU A 675 10.75 -31.70 -14.21
C LEU A 675 10.30 -31.11 -12.85
N ASN A 676 9.17 -30.40 -12.82
CA ASN A 676 8.65 -29.76 -11.62
C ASN A 676 7.14 -29.99 -11.47
N LEU A 677 6.79 -31.22 -11.16
CA LEU A 677 5.40 -31.62 -11.02
C LEU A 677 4.78 -31.05 -9.73
N ARG A 678 3.48 -30.82 -9.77
CA ARG A 678 2.67 -30.46 -8.60
C ARG A 678 1.41 -31.29 -8.58
N VAL A 679 1.03 -31.74 -7.38
CA VAL A 679 -0.22 -32.46 -7.15
C VAL A 679 -0.89 -31.92 -5.90
N GLY A 680 -2.21 -31.71 -5.92
CA GLY A 680 -2.95 -31.28 -4.76
C GLY A 680 -3.18 -32.40 -3.75
N ASN A 681 -3.75 -32.07 -2.59
CA ASN A 681 -4.01 -33.00 -1.50
C ASN A 681 -5.43 -32.79 -0.95
N PRO A 682 -6.37 -33.68 -1.25
CA PRO A 682 -7.75 -33.55 -0.76
C PRO A 682 -7.88 -33.67 0.76
N SER A 683 -6.86 -34.21 1.46
CA SER A 683 -6.87 -34.40 2.90
C SER A 683 -6.48 -33.17 3.72
N LEU A 684 -6.22 -32.03 3.07
CA LEU A 684 -5.84 -30.80 3.76
C LEU A 684 -6.90 -30.33 4.75
N GLY A 685 -6.44 -29.92 5.91
CA GLY A 685 -7.22 -29.25 6.93
C GLY A 685 -7.18 -27.72 6.82
N GLN A 686 -8.11 -27.09 7.54
CA GLN A 686 -8.14 -25.64 7.68
C GLN A 686 -6.95 -25.15 8.53
N SER A 687 -6.29 -24.08 8.11
CA SER A 687 -5.29 -23.40 8.94
C SER A 687 -5.92 -22.39 9.86
N PHE A 688 -5.27 -22.13 11.01
CA PHE A 688 -5.71 -21.18 12.03
C PHE A 688 -4.62 -20.14 12.28
N ASN A 689 -4.95 -18.85 12.11
CA ASN A 689 -4.02 -17.75 12.22
C ASN A 689 -4.23 -16.94 13.50
N HIS A 690 -3.13 -16.59 14.15
CA HIS A 690 -3.05 -15.56 15.18
C HIS A 690 -2.29 -14.37 14.63
N ASN A 691 -2.88 -13.18 14.67
CA ASN A 691 -2.26 -11.95 14.18
C ASN A 691 -2.29 -10.87 15.26
N ILE A 692 -1.13 -10.30 15.57
CA ILE A 692 -1.00 -9.16 16.48
C ILE A 692 -0.37 -8.01 15.71
N PHE A 693 -1.01 -6.84 15.77
CA PHE A 693 -0.52 -5.60 15.17
C PHE A 693 -0.44 -4.52 16.24
N ILE A 694 0.69 -3.83 16.28
CA ILE A 694 0.91 -2.69 17.17
C ILE A 694 1.35 -1.52 16.31
N ASN A 695 0.67 -0.39 16.44
CA ASN A 695 1.03 0.86 15.80
C ASN A 695 1.21 1.93 16.89
N ILE A 696 2.34 2.61 16.88
CA ILE A 696 2.65 3.74 17.77
C ILE A 696 2.98 4.92 16.89
N SER A 697 2.33 6.06 17.12
CA SER A 697 2.63 7.29 16.40
C SER A 697 2.77 8.47 17.34
N LYS A 698 3.72 9.34 17.02
CA LYS A 698 3.90 10.64 17.67
C LYS A 698 4.17 11.69 16.59
N VAL A 699 3.26 12.63 16.45
CA VAL A 699 3.37 13.74 15.50
C VAL A 699 3.47 15.04 16.30
N ASN A 700 4.54 15.82 16.05
CA ASN A 700 4.69 17.16 16.58
C ASN A 700 4.64 18.15 15.42
N PRO A 701 3.50 18.81 15.17
CA PRO A 701 3.32 19.70 14.03
C PRO A 701 4.22 20.95 14.09
N GLU A 702 4.42 21.52 15.28
CA GLU A 702 5.22 22.74 15.48
C GLU A 702 6.70 22.52 15.11
N LYS A 703 7.24 21.36 15.48
CA LYS A 703 8.63 20.99 15.19
C LYS A 703 8.77 20.20 13.88
N SER A 704 7.65 19.93 13.19
CA SER A 704 7.59 19.12 11.97
C SER A 704 8.29 17.75 12.12
N ARG A 705 8.19 17.13 13.31
CA ARG A 705 8.78 15.83 13.63
C ARG A 705 7.71 14.77 13.71
N THR A 706 8.03 13.61 13.16
CA THR A 706 7.14 12.46 13.14
C THR A 706 7.90 11.20 13.56
N LEU A 707 7.27 10.37 14.37
CA LEU A 707 7.74 9.04 14.71
C LEU A 707 6.58 8.07 14.52
N PHE A 708 6.79 7.05 13.70
CA PHE A 708 5.86 5.96 13.51
C PHE A 708 6.58 4.65 13.77
N THR A 709 6.00 3.78 14.58
CA THR A 709 6.49 2.43 14.82
C THR A 709 5.36 1.46 14.59
N PHE A 710 5.61 0.47 13.79
CA PHE A 710 4.69 -0.60 13.47
C PHE A 710 5.34 -1.94 13.80
N ALA A 711 4.66 -2.77 14.57
CA ALA A 711 5.08 -4.13 14.84
C ALA A 711 3.96 -5.10 14.48
N ASN A 712 4.31 -6.20 13.84
CA ASN A 712 3.39 -7.28 13.58
C ASN A 712 3.99 -8.62 14.01
N TYR A 713 3.11 -9.49 14.49
CA TYR A 713 3.38 -10.90 14.73
C TYR A 713 2.24 -11.71 14.12
N SER A 714 2.57 -12.76 13.39
CA SER A 714 1.61 -13.70 12.82
C SER A 714 2.13 -15.13 13.01
N SER A 715 1.27 -16.01 13.51
CA SER A 715 1.55 -17.44 13.67
C SER A 715 0.39 -18.24 13.09
N THR A 716 0.70 -19.29 12.35
CA THR A 716 -0.29 -20.15 11.70
C THR A 716 -0.15 -21.58 12.22
N LYS A 717 -1.20 -22.08 12.85
CA LYS A 717 -1.36 -23.50 13.15
C LYS A 717 -1.93 -24.23 11.95
N ASN A 718 -1.56 -25.50 11.74
CA ASN A 718 -1.94 -26.25 10.54
C ASN A 718 -1.59 -25.48 9.25
N PHE A 719 -0.43 -24.86 9.21
CA PHE A 719 0.04 -24.11 8.03
C PHE A 719 0.06 -25.04 6.82
N ILE A 720 -0.51 -24.60 5.69
CA ILE A 720 -0.43 -25.34 4.43
C ILE A 720 0.93 -25.01 3.81
N GLY A 721 1.91 -25.89 4.02
CA GLY A 721 3.23 -25.86 3.41
C GLY A 721 3.36 -26.94 2.36
N ASN A 722 4.58 -27.17 1.85
CA ASN A 722 4.82 -28.17 0.83
C ASN A 722 5.59 -29.38 1.39
N SER A 723 5.24 -30.56 0.87
CA SER A 723 6.07 -31.74 0.89
C SER A 723 6.62 -31.96 -0.50
N THR A 724 7.95 -31.85 -0.66
CA THR A 724 8.62 -31.96 -1.95
C THR A 724 9.48 -33.21 -1.96
N PHE A 725 9.24 -34.06 -2.94
CA PHE A 725 10.06 -35.21 -3.24
C PHE A 725 10.97 -34.92 -4.44
N LEU A 726 12.26 -35.14 -4.27
CA LEU A 726 13.31 -34.92 -5.26
C LEU A 726 13.82 -36.29 -5.74
N ALA A 727 13.63 -36.54 -7.01
CA ALA A 727 14.05 -37.83 -7.56
C ALA A 727 15.55 -37.86 -7.84
N VAL A 728 16.26 -38.78 -7.21
CA VAL A 728 17.67 -39.12 -7.50
C VAL A 728 17.80 -40.38 -8.35
N ARG A 729 16.71 -41.12 -8.49
CA ARG A 729 16.52 -42.32 -9.32
C ARG A 729 15.08 -42.32 -9.83
N ASP A 730 14.77 -43.14 -10.80
CA ASP A 730 13.39 -43.36 -11.25
C ASP A 730 12.54 -43.75 -10.08
N THR A 731 11.48 -43.02 -9.92
CA THR A 731 10.55 -43.22 -8.80
C THR A 731 9.14 -43.16 -9.34
N LEU A 732 8.39 -44.23 -9.15
CA LEU A 732 6.97 -44.26 -9.51
C LEU A 732 6.14 -43.71 -8.35
N ILE A 733 5.49 -42.58 -8.56
CA ILE A 733 4.64 -41.91 -7.58
C ILE A 733 3.20 -42.46 -7.77
N ASN A 734 2.61 -42.92 -6.67
CA ASN A 734 1.25 -43.50 -6.65
C ASN A 734 0.97 -44.60 -7.69
N GLY A 735 2.02 -45.25 -8.21
CA GLY A 735 1.89 -46.28 -9.21
C GLY A 735 1.63 -45.83 -10.67
N GLU A 736 1.51 -44.51 -10.90
CA GLU A 736 1.09 -43.98 -12.20
C GLU A 736 2.07 -42.96 -12.79
N ILE A 737 2.77 -42.15 -11.94
CA ILE A 737 3.60 -41.06 -12.41
C ILE A 737 5.07 -41.43 -12.28
N LEU A 738 5.75 -41.58 -13.36
CA LEU A 738 7.18 -41.83 -13.38
C LEU A 738 7.94 -40.52 -13.27
N LEU A 739 8.56 -40.29 -12.10
CA LEU A 739 9.44 -39.15 -11.84
C LEU A 739 10.89 -39.57 -12.13
N ARG A 740 11.50 -38.91 -13.09
CA ARG A 740 12.89 -39.17 -13.53
C ARG A 740 13.90 -38.49 -12.61
N PRO A 741 15.18 -38.94 -12.57
CA PRO A 741 16.25 -38.25 -11.85
C PRO A 741 16.35 -36.77 -12.25
N GLY A 742 16.49 -35.92 -11.27
CA GLY A 742 16.49 -34.48 -11.50
C GLY A 742 15.10 -33.83 -11.52
N GLY A 743 14.03 -34.64 -11.59
CA GLY A 743 12.67 -34.15 -11.42
C GLY A 743 12.26 -34.04 -9.96
N GLN A 744 11.25 -33.25 -9.71
CA GLN A 744 10.63 -33.10 -8.40
C GLN A 744 9.11 -33.12 -8.49
N ILE A 745 8.46 -33.54 -7.40
CA ILE A 745 7.02 -33.41 -7.20
C ILE A 745 6.74 -32.76 -5.86
N SER A 746 5.86 -31.79 -5.85
CA SER A 746 5.44 -31.09 -4.63
C SER A 746 3.96 -31.27 -4.38
N SER A 747 3.59 -31.54 -3.11
CA SER A 747 2.20 -31.64 -2.66
C SER A 747 2.00 -30.79 -1.40
N PRO A 748 0.88 -30.03 -1.27
CA PRO A 748 0.59 -29.27 -0.08
C PRO A 748 0.26 -30.19 1.09
N VAL A 749 0.77 -29.87 2.29
CA VAL A 749 0.54 -30.60 3.53
C VAL A 749 0.35 -29.64 4.70
N ASN A 750 -0.39 -30.07 5.75
CA ASN A 750 -0.53 -29.27 6.95
C ASN A 750 0.71 -29.43 7.85
N LEU A 751 1.35 -28.33 8.22
CA LEU A 751 2.58 -28.27 9.01
C LEU A 751 2.43 -27.31 10.20
N GLU A 752 3.25 -27.53 11.22
CA GLU A 752 3.34 -26.63 12.38
C GLU A 752 4.64 -25.81 12.34
N GLY A 753 4.68 -24.74 13.14
CA GLY A 753 5.89 -23.93 13.31
C GLY A 753 6.01 -22.72 12.39
N ASN A 754 4.99 -22.43 11.58
CA ASN A 754 5.00 -21.21 10.77
C ASN A 754 4.76 -19.98 11.64
N PHE A 755 5.70 -19.02 11.63
CA PHE A 755 5.47 -17.70 12.20
C PHE A 755 6.30 -16.61 11.53
N ARG A 756 5.81 -15.38 11.65
CA ARG A 756 6.44 -14.17 11.15
C ARG A 756 6.34 -13.07 12.19
N ALA A 757 7.44 -12.35 12.40
CA ALA A 757 7.48 -11.16 13.23
C ALA A 757 8.22 -10.05 12.51
N SER A 758 7.76 -8.80 12.61
CA SER A 758 8.52 -7.67 12.10
C SER A 758 8.24 -6.39 12.89
N VAL A 759 9.27 -5.56 12.98
CA VAL A 759 9.19 -4.20 13.52
C VAL A 759 9.69 -3.25 12.44
N PHE A 760 8.92 -2.21 12.19
CA PHE A 760 9.25 -1.13 11.28
C PHE A 760 9.13 0.19 12.01
N MET A 761 10.15 1.06 11.90
CA MET A 761 10.18 2.37 12.52
C MET A 761 10.54 3.42 11.47
N THR A 762 9.77 4.50 11.41
CA THR A 762 10.07 5.68 10.60
C THR A 762 10.20 6.89 11.51
N TYR A 763 11.28 7.63 11.35
CA TYR A 763 11.47 8.93 11.98
C TYR A 763 11.71 9.98 10.92
N GLY A 764 10.95 11.10 10.99
CA GLY A 764 11.07 12.24 10.09
C GLY A 764 11.35 13.52 10.87
N ALA A 765 12.30 14.34 10.39
CA ALA A 765 12.61 15.63 10.99
C ALA A 765 13.16 16.62 9.93
N PRO A 766 12.85 17.93 10.03
CA PRO A 766 13.45 18.93 9.16
C PRO A 766 14.87 19.24 9.56
N ILE A 767 15.75 19.42 8.58
CA ILE A 767 17.10 20.00 8.74
C ILE A 767 17.02 21.44 8.23
N LYS A 768 16.83 22.39 9.16
CA LYS A 768 16.59 23.81 8.83
C LYS A 768 17.75 24.44 8.07
N MET A 769 19.01 24.09 8.40
CA MET A 769 20.22 24.65 7.80
C MET A 769 20.25 24.47 6.28
N ILE A 770 19.82 23.32 5.77
CA ILE A 770 19.81 23.00 4.33
C ILE A 770 18.39 22.99 3.75
N LYS A 771 17.40 23.51 4.49
CA LYS A 771 15.97 23.55 4.10
C LYS A 771 15.51 22.22 3.49
N SER A 772 15.75 21.13 4.21
CA SER A 772 15.49 19.77 3.72
C SER A 772 14.80 18.93 4.78
N GLN A 773 14.10 17.88 4.33
CA GLN A 773 13.46 16.90 5.19
C GLN A 773 14.32 15.64 5.25
N PHE A 774 14.70 15.23 6.45
CA PHE A 774 15.38 13.97 6.75
C PHE A 774 14.34 12.93 7.17
N ASN A 775 14.40 11.74 6.58
CA ASN A 775 13.62 10.59 6.98
C ASN A 775 14.54 9.38 7.13
N THR A 776 14.33 8.58 8.18
CA THR A 776 15.00 7.30 8.34
C THR A 776 13.95 6.20 8.57
N ASN A 777 14.20 5.03 7.96
CA ASN A 777 13.34 3.87 8.03
C ASN A 777 14.18 2.67 8.47
N SER A 778 13.83 2.06 9.60
CA SER A 778 14.50 0.87 10.12
C SER A 778 13.53 -0.29 10.13
N ARG A 779 13.96 -1.47 9.72
CA ARG A 779 13.16 -2.68 9.74
C ARG A 779 13.96 -3.86 10.27
N ILE A 780 13.32 -4.61 11.17
CA ILE A 780 13.77 -5.93 11.61
C ILE A 780 12.63 -6.89 11.29
N GLY A 781 12.89 -7.93 10.52
CA GLY A 781 11.90 -8.94 10.14
C GLY A 781 12.42 -10.34 10.34
N PHE A 782 11.61 -11.22 10.92
CA PHE A 782 11.89 -12.63 11.04
C PHE A 782 10.74 -13.44 10.43
N ASN A 783 11.07 -14.46 9.66
CA ASN A 783 10.10 -15.36 9.04
C ASN A 783 10.58 -16.79 9.14
N ARG A 784 9.74 -17.70 9.63
CA ARG A 784 9.95 -19.15 9.67
C ARG A 784 8.93 -19.84 8.79
N ILE A 785 9.39 -20.63 7.85
CA ILE A 785 8.57 -21.40 6.92
C ILE A 785 8.93 -22.88 7.09
N PRO A 786 7.99 -23.72 7.59
CA PRO A 786 8.16 -25.16 7.62
C PRO A 786 7.88 -25.78 6.25
N GLY A 787 8.58 -26.85 5.91
CA GLY A 787 8.40 -27.70 4.73
C GLY A 787 8.85 -29.13 4.99
N ILE A 788 8.65 -30.02 4.03
CA ILE A 788 9.15 -31.41 4.05
C ILE A 788 9.94 -31.63 2.75
N ILE A 789 11.13 -32.19 2.86
CA ILE A 789 11.99 -32.59 1.74
C ILE A 789 12.30 -34.07 1.87
N ASN A 790 11.94 -34.88 0.89
CA ASN A 790 12.17 -36.33 0.89
C ASN A 790 11.71 -37.04 2.18
N GLY A 791 10.62 -36.55 2.78
CA GLY A 791 10.07 -37.08 4.02
C GLY A 791 10.64 -36.47 5.31
N GLU A 792 11.69 -35.66 5.24
CA GLU A 792 12.32 -35.02 6.38
C GLU A 792 11.81 -33.57 6.58
N SER A 793 11.55 -33.21 7.83
CA SER A 793 11.07 -31.86 8.15
C SER A 793 12.18 -30.83 8.00
N ASN A 794 11.90 -29.76 7.27
CA ASN A 794 12.77 -28.61 7.09
C ASN A 794 12.14 -27.33 7.66
N LEU A 795 12.94 -26.54 8.39
CA LEU A 795 12.57 -25.22 8.88
C LEU A 795 13.49 -24.18 8.22
N ASN A 796 12.92 -23.30 7.44
CA ASN A 796 13.62 -22.18 6.83
C ASN A 796 13.39 -20.90 7.64
N ASP A 797 14.46 -20.41 8.29
CA ASP A 797 14.48 -19.18 9.06
C ASP A 797 15.16 -18.06 8.27
N ASN A 798 14.49 -16.93 8.14
CA ASN A 798 15.04 -15.74 7.51
C ASN A 798 14.92 -14.51 8.44
N LEU A 799 16.07 -13.96 8.84
CA LEU A 799 16.17 -12.70 9.56
C LEU A 799 16.61 -11.59 8.60
N THR A 800 15.77 -10.58 8.42
CA THR A 800 16.06 -9.40 7.61
C THR A 800 16.33 -8.19 8.51
N LEU A 801 17.47 -7.55 8.32
CA LEU A 801 17.84 -6.26 8.93
C LEU A 801 17.92 -5.23 7.83
N SER A 802 17.12 -4.15 7.89
CA SER A 802 17.12 -3.13 6.86
C SER A 802 17.15 -1.72 7.46
N GLN A 803 17.99 -0.87 6.87
CA GLN A 803 18.11 0.53 7.24
C GLN A 803 18.04 1.41 6.00
N GLY A 804 17.06 2.33 5.98
CA GLY A 804 16.88 3.34 4.93
C GLY A 804 17.12 4.75 5.47
N ILE A 805 17.70 5.61 4.64
CA ILE A 805 17.87 7.04 4.90
C ILE A 805 17.44 7.79 3.64
N THR A 806 16.68 8.85 3.81
CA THR A 806 16.24 9.73 2.72
C THR A 806 16.39 11.19 3.14
N LEU A 807 17.03 11.98 2.30
CA LEU A 807 17.12 13.43 2.40
C LEU A 807 16.42 14.05 1.19
N SER A 808 15.36 14.82 1.41
CA SER A 808 14.58 15.47 0.34
C SER A 808 14.61 16.98 0.51
N SER A 809 14.84 17.70 -0.58
CA SER A 809 14.87 19.16 -0.56
C SER A 809 13.48 19.79 -0.34
N ASN A 810 13.46 20.94 0.31
CA ASN A 810 12.31 21.85 0.39
C ASN A 810 12.76 23.31 0.18
N ILE A 811 13.73 23.52 -0.73
CA ILE A 811 14.40 24.79 -0.94
C ILE A 811 13.55 25.72 -1.80
N SER A 812 13.21 25.30 -3.01
CA SER A 812 12.44 26.09 -3.97
C SER A 812 11.74 25.19 -5.01
N GLN A 813 10.95 25.78 -5.88
CA GLN A 813 10.35 25.10 -7.02
C GLN A 813 11.37 24.86 -8.17
N ASN A 814 12.49 25.59 -8.16
CA ASN A 814 13.49 25.56 -9.23
C ASN A 814 14.63 24.61 -8.93
N VAL A 815 14.84 24.26 -7.66
CA VAL A 815 15.88 23.33 -7.20
C VAL A 815 15.24 22.27 -6.35
N ASP A 816 15.23 21.04 -6.83
CA ASP A 816 14.73 19.88 -6.11
C ASP A 816 15.78 18.77 -6.14
N PHE A 817 16.09 18.22 -4.98
CA PHE A 817 16.93 17.04 -4.87
C PHE A 817 16.35 16.03 -3.87
N SER A 818 16.62 14.78 -4.13
CA SER A 818 16.36 13.69 -3.21
C SER A 818 17.52 12.70 -3.25
N ILE A 819 18.07 12.39 -2.09
CA ILE A 819 19.13 11.40 -1.92
C ILE A 819 18.59 10.34 -0.99
N SER A 820 18.61 9.10 -1.41
CA SER A 820 18.13 7.99 -0.59
C SER A 820 19.08 6.79 -0.72
N THR A 821 19.23 6.05 0.36
CA THR A 821 19.90 4.75 0.36
C THR A 821 19.16 3.82 1.31
N THR A 822 19.05 2.55 0.93
CA THR A 822 18.48 1.50 1.77
C THR A 822 19.35 0.26 1.64
N GLY A 823 19.92 -0.19 2.75
CA GLY A 823 20.65 -1.44 2.86
C GLY A 823 19.81 -2.48 3.58
N SER A 824 19.82 -3.71 3.12
CA SER A 824 19.12 -4.85 3.73
C SER A 824 20.05 -6.05 3.78
N TYR A 825 20.27 -6.60 4.96
CA TYR A 825 21.02 -7.83 5.16
C TYR A 825 20.08 -8.95 5.58
N ASN A 826 20.14 -10.07 4.87
CA ASN A 826 19.29 -11.24 5.09
C ASN A 826 20.17 -12.40 5.57
N ILE A 827 19.80 -12.96 6.71
CA ILE A 827 20.45 -14.13 7.32
C ILE A 827 19.46 -15.28 7.15
N VAL A 828 19.86 -16.30 6.39
CA VAL A 828 19.03 -17.43 6.02
C VAL A 828 19.62 -18.70 6.58
N ASN A 829 18.83 -19.42 7.38
CA ASN A 829 19.20 -20.71 7.96
C ASN A 829 18.15 -21.76 7.60
N SER A 830 18.60 -22.93 7.17
CA SER A 830 17.76 -24.09 6.91
C SER A 830 18.16 -25.21 7.86
N SER A 831 17.18 -25.89 8.48
CA SER A 831 17.48 -26.96 9.46
C SER A 831 18.15 -28.18 8.82
N LEU A 832 17.86 -28.48 7.56
CA LEU A 832 18.49 -29.58 6.80
C LEU A 832 19.81 -29.18 6.16
N GLN A 833 20.23 -27.89 6.25
CA GLN A 833 21.35 -27.34 5.51
C GLN A 833 22.16 -26.36 6.36
N GLN A 834 22.52 -26.73 7.54
CA GLN A 834 23.20 -25.87 8.51
C GLN A 834 24.56 -25.32 8.03
N ASN A 835 25.18 -25.97 7.04
CA ASN A 835 26.48 -25.61 6.52
C ASN A 835 26.43 -24.66 5.29
N LEU A 836 25.23 -24.33 4.79
CA LEU A 836 25.10 -23.43 3.65
C LEU A 836 24.91 -21.99 4.10
N ASN A 837 25.85 -21.13 3.70
CA ASN A 837 25.71 -19.71 3.91
C ASN A 837 24.90 -19.11 2.74
N ASN A 838 23.59 -19.01 2.92
CA ASN A 838 22.67 -18.37 1.98
C ASN A 838 22.42 -16.87 2.32
N ASN A 839 23.30 -16.27 3.11
CA ASN A 839 23.18 -14.88 3.50
C ASN A 839 23.41 -13.98 2.29
N PHE A 840 22.62 -12.92 2.19
CA PHE A 840 22.78 -11.97 1.12
C PHE A 840 22.57 -10.53 1.59
N TYR A 841 23.21 -9.62 0.88
CA TYR A 841 23.07 -8.18 1.11
C TYR A 841 22.54 -7.52 -0.15
N GLN A 842 21.57 -6.63 0.06
CA GLN A 842 21.02 -5.79 -0.99
C GLN A 842 21.11 -4.33 -0.57
N GLN A 843 21.60 -3.48 -1.45
CA GLN A 843 21.61 -2.03 -1.28
C GLN A 843 21.04 -1.35 -2.50
N GLU A 844 20.17 -0.39 -2.24
CA GLU A 844 19.61 0.49 -3.25
C GLU A 844 19.89 1.93 -2.85
N SER A 845 20.55 2.68 -3.72
CA SER A 845 20.82 4.09 -3.53
C SER A 845 20.30 4.87 -4.73
N ASN A 846 19.70 6.02 -4.48
CA ASN A 846 19.15 6.87 -5.52
C ASN A 846 19.50 8.33 -5.25
N ILE A 847 20.03 9.00 -6.27
CA ILE A 847 20.29 10.44 -6.29
C ILE A 847 19.48 11.03 -7.41
N ARG A 848 18.58 11.92 -7.05
CA ARG A 848 17.76 12.68 -7.98
C ARG A 848 18.06 14.15 -7.84
N LEU A 849 18.33 14.79 -8.95
CA LEU A 849 18.60 16.22 -9.03
C LEU A 849 17.72 16.83 -10.12
N TYR A 850 17.03 17.90 -9.80
CA TYR A 850 16.22 18.65 -10.75
C TYR A 850 16.50 20.14 -10.60
N PHE A 851 16.73 20.78 -11.73
CA PHE A 851 16.96 22.21 -11.84
C PHE A 851 16.05 22.81 -12.89
N SER A 852 15.54 24.01 -12.65
CA SER A 852 14.85 24.80 -13.66
C SER A 852 15.28 26.26 -13.57
N SER A 853 15.16 26.98 -14.71
CA SER A 853 15.35 28.44 -14.74
C SER A 853 14.31 29.14 -13.84
N GLN A 854 14.60 30.36 -13.39
CA GLN A 854 13.71 31.14 -12.51
C GLN A 854 12.29 31.30 -13.08
N ASN A 855 12.17 31.45 -14.39
CA ASN A 855 10.86 31.52 -15.09
C ASN A 855 10.27 30.14 -15.42
N GLY A 856 10.89 29.05 -14.99
CA GLY A 856 10.47 27.68 -15.23
C GLY A 856 10.56 27.22 -16.69
N LYS A 857 11.14 28.04 -17.60
CA LYS A 857 11.17 27.76 -19.04
C LYS A 857 12.10 26.62 -19.43
N TYR A 858 13.28 26.56 -18.85
CA TYR A 858 14.25 25.50 -19.11
C TYR A 858 14.37 24.62 -17.88
N PHE A 859 14.50 23.33 -18.07
CA PHE A 859 14.70 22.41 -16.96
C PHE A 859 15.64 21.26 -17.36
N MET A 860 16.29 20.71 -16.36
CA MET A 860 17.16 19.54 -16.46
C MET A 860 16.93 18.65 -15.24
N GLY A 861 16.82 17.35 -15.47
CA GLY A 861 16.71 16.34 -14.44
C GLY A 861 17.78 15.26 -14.60
N ASN A 862 18.32 14.79 -13.50
CA ASN A 862 19.22 13.66 -13.43
C ASN A 862 18.70 12.69 -12.37
N ASN A 863 18.67 11.41 -12.70
CA ASN A 863 18.34 10.35 -11.78
C ASN A 863 19.36 9.24 -11.90
N VAL A 864 20.17 9.06 -10.85
CA VAL A 864 21.18 8.00 -10.76
C VAL A 864 20.74 7.03 -9.67
N ALA A 865 20.45 5.82 -10.05
CA ALA A 865 20.15 4.73 -9.14
C ALA A 865 21.28 3.70 -9.16
N HIS A 866 21.76 3.29 -7.99
CA HIS A 866 22.78 2.26 -7.82
C HIS A 866 22.14 1.04 -7.15
N SER A 867 22.35 -0.14 -7.71
CA SER A 867 21.95 -1.43 -7.15
C SER A 867 23.17 -2.29 -6.88
N LEU A 868 23.28 -2.72 -5.64
CA LEU A 868 24.28 -3.71 -5.22
C LEU A 868 23.51 -4.89 -4.61
N TYR A 869 23.75 -6.10 -5.16
CA TYR A 869 23.20 -7.33 -4.64
C TYR A 869 24.31 -8.38 -4.61
N THR A 870 24.67 -8.84 -3.42
CA THR A 870 25.76 -9.79 -3.20
C THR A 870 25.30 -10.97 -2.35
N GLY A 871 26.00 -12.11 -2.44
CA GLY A 871 25.64 -13.35 -1.78
C GLY A 871 24.64 -14.18 -2.59
N LEU A 872 24.48 -13.91 -3.88
CA LEU A 872 23.65 -14.70 -4.80
C LEU A 872 24.48 -15.85 -5.40
N SER A 873 23.81 -16.74 -6.15
CA SER A 873 24.47 -17.79 -6.91
C SER A 873 25.50 -17.20 -7.91
N GLU A 874 26.46 -18.00 -8.31
CA GLU A 874 27.47 -17.57 -9.26
C GLU A 874 26.85 -16.99 -10.53
N GLY A 875 27.35 -15.82 -10.98
CA GLY A 875 26.82 -15.11 -12.13
C GLY A 875 25.57 -14.24 -11.86
N PHE A 876 24.96 -14.29 -10.65
CA PHE A 876 23.76 -13.53 -10.33
C PHE A 876 24.02 -12.30 -9.41
N ASN A 877 25.22 -12.12 -8.87
CA ASN A 877 25.54 -10.90 -8.12
C ASN A 877 25.43 -9.67 -9.02
N GLN A 878 24.94 -8.56 -8.46
CA GLN A 878 24.73 -7.31 -9.19
C GLN A 878 25.50 -6.17 -8.57
N ASN A 879 26.04 -5.31 -9.42
CA ASN A 879 26.58 -4.01 -9.08
C ASN A 879 26.51 -3.12 -10.32
N PHE A 880 25.44 -2.30 -10.40
CA PHE A 880 25.23 -1.47 -11.58
C PHE A 880 24.60 -0.12 -11.26
N PHE A 881 24.76 0.82 -12.18
CA PHE A 881 24.14 2.14 -12.13
C PHE A 881 23.12 2.28 -13.26
N LEU A 882 21.90 2.66 -12.90
CA LEU A 882 20.90 3.12 -13.84
C LEU A 882 20.89 4.65 -13.84
N TRP A 883 21.40 5.25 -14.92
CA TRP A 883 21.48 6.69 -15.03
C TRP A 883 20.52 7.20 -16.10
N ASN A 884 19.53 7.97 -15.69
CA ASN A 884 18.58 8.62 -16.57
C ASN A 884 18.79 10.13 -16.56
N ILE A 885 18.85 10.74 -17.75
CA ILE A 885 19.00 12.18 -17.93
C ILE A 885 17.79 12.68 -18.70
N GLU A 886 17.24 13.80 -18.27
CA GLU A 886 16.20 14.51 -19.00
C GLU A 886 16.49 16.00 -19.07
N GLY A 887 16.06 16.63 -20.16
CA GLY A 887 16.14 18.07 -20.32
C GLY A 887 15.02 18.55 -21.24
N GLY A 888 14.59 19.78 -21.05
CA GLY A 888 13.51 20.27 -21.88
C GLY A 888 13.24 21.76 -21.76
N ILE A 889 12.33 22.18 -22.61
CA ILE A 889 11.83 23.56 -22.69
C ILE A 889 10.33 23.59 -22.46
N ARG A 890 9.87 24.61 -21.76
CA ARG A 890 8.45 24.94 -21.62
C ARG A 890 8.15 26.22 -22.36
N PHE A 891 7.04 26.23 -23.03
CA PHE A 891 6.62 27.36 -23.87
C PHE A 891 5.08 27.48 -23.87
N ALA A 892 4.52 28.35 -24.69
CA ALA A 892 3.13 28.79 -24.64
C ALA A 892 2.79 29.56 -23.34
N LYS A 893 1.58 30.11 -23.29
CA LYS A 893 1.11 30.95 -22.18
C LYS A 893 1.10 30.09 -20.87
N ASN A 894 1.73 30.60 -19.83
CA ASN A 894 1.87 29.93 -18.52
C ASN A 894 2.60 28.58 -18.56
N ASN A 895 3.58 28.41 -19.46
CA ASN A 895 4.37 27.19 -19.58
C ASN A 895 3.52 25.89 -19.78
N LYS A 896 2.38 26.02 -20.49
CA LYS A 896 1.45 24.90 -20.71
C LYS A 896 1.93 23.84 -21.69
N ALA A 897 2.86 24.19 -22.58
CA ALA A 897 3.47 23.27 -23.52
C ALA A 897 4.90 22.95 -23.07
N GLU A 898 5.28 21.68 -23.14
CA GLU A 898 6.61 21.19 -22.77
C GLU A 898 7.13 20.26 -23.85
N LEU A 899 8.36 20.48 -24.31
CA LEU A 899 9.11 19.56 -25.14
C LEU A 899 10.28 19.03 -24.31
N LYS A 900 10.34 17.72 -24.12
CA LYS A 900 11.31 17.04 -23.27
C LYS A 900 12.05 15.96 -24.05
N ALA A 901 13.36 15.95 -23.94
CA ALA A 901 14.21 14.86 -24.38
C ALA A 901 14.72 14.08 -23.17
N VAL A 902 14.78 12.78 -23.32
CA VAL A 902 15.19 11.84 -22.26
C VAL A 902 16.14 10.82 -22.83
N ILE A 903 17.17 10.46 -22.06
CA ILE A 903 17.98 9.27 -22.26
C ILE A 903 17.78 8.39 -21.05
N PHE A 904 17.16 7.24 -21.25
CA PHE A 904 17.01 6.18 -20.25
C PHE A 904 18.23 5.28 -20.29
N ASP A 905 18.73 4.90 -19.11
CA ASP A 905 19.89 4.01 -18.94
C ASP A 905 21.11 4.39 -19.79
N LEU A 906 21.61 5.61 -19.55
CA LEU A 906 22.76 6.17 -20.29
C LEU A 906 23.95 5.23 -20.33
N LEU A 907 24.20 4.49 -19.25
CA LEU A 907 25.32 3.56 -19.12
C LEU A 907 25.05 2.18 -19.72
N ASN A 908 23.79 1.89 -20.11
CA ASN A 908 23.34 0.59 -20.63
C ASN A 908 23.65 -0.58 -19.67
N GLN A 909 23.37 -0.36 -18.38
CA GLN A 909 23.68 -1.32 -17.32
C GLN A 909 22.40 -1.88 -16.65
N ASN A 910 21.21 -1.47 -17.09
CA ASN A 910 19.97 -1.90 -16.47
C ASN A 910 19.85 -3.42 -16.43
N ASN A 911 19.58 -3.96 -15.27
CA ASN A 911 19.52 -5.39 -15.02
C ASN A 911 18.42 -5.71 -13.99
N SER A 912 17.94 -6.96 -13.97
CA SER A 912 16.91 -7.39 -13.06
C SER A 912 17.15 -8.79 -12.57
N ILE A 913 17.68 -8.92 -11.38
CA ILE A 913 17.82 -10.19 -10.68
C ILE A 913 17.04 -10.15 -9.38
N THR A 914 16.42 -11.26 -9.03
CA THR A 914 15.67 -11.42 -7.77
C THR A 914 16.03 -12.76 -7.13
N ARG A 915 16.18 -12.78 -5.81
CA ARG A 915 16.33 -14.01 -5.02
C ARG A 915 15.02 -14.30 -4.28
N THR A 916 14.57 -15.54 -4.39
CA THR A 916 13.44 -16.07 -3.61
C THR A 916 13.91 -17.26 -2.78
N ILE A 917 13.51 -17.27 -1.51
CA ILE A 917 13.81 -18.36 -0.59
C ILE A 917 12.48 -19.04 -0.24
N SER A 918 12.38 -20.31 -0.57
CA SER A 918 11.24 -21.16 -0.22
C SER A 918 11.58 -22.09 0.94
N ASP A 919 10.64 -22.93 1.28
CA ASP A 919 10.81 -24.06 2.22
C ASP A 919 11.81 -25.11 1.76
N VAL A 920 12.06 -25.22 0.45
CA VAL A 920 12.85 -26.30 -0.16
C VAL A 920 14.02 -25.84 -1.01
N ALA A 921 14.05 -24.56 -1.45
CA ALA A 921 15.03 -24.09 -2.43
C ALA A 921 15.36 -22.60 -2.29
N VAL A 922 16.55 -22.26 -2.77
CA VAL A 922 16.96 -20.89 -3.09
C VAL A 922 16.94 -20.72 -4.59
N THR A 923 16.27 -19.69 -5.07
CA THR A 923 16.07 -19.46 -6.51
C THR A 923 16.49 -18.05 -6.86
N ASP A 924 17.46 -17.93 -7.77
CA ASP A 924 17.87 -16.67 -8.40
C ASP A 924 17.27 -16.58 -9.79
N VAL A 925 16.64 -15.47 -10.10
CA VAL A 925 15.94 -15.24 -11.36
C VAL A 925 16.41 -13.95 -11.99
N PHE A 926 16.97 -14.07 -13.18
CA PHE A 926 17.22 -12.94 -14.09
C PHE A 926 16.01 -12.78 -15.01
N THR A 927 15.60 -11.52 -15.26
CA THR A 927 14.59 -11.21 -16.28
C THR A 927 15.08 -10.08 -17.17
N ASN A 928 14.72 -10.13 -18.47
CA ASN A 928 15.01 -9.04 -19.38
C ASN A 928 14.30 -7.75 -18.94
N VAL A 929 14.94 -6.62 -19.18
CA VAL A 929 14.46 -5.28 -18.85
C VAL A 929 14.66 -4.35 -20.04
N LEU A 930 14.06 -3.17 -19.98
CA LEU A 930 14.35 -2.12 -20.95
C LEU A 930 15.82 -1.69 -20.84
N THR A 931 16.50 -1.72 -21.98
CA THR A 931 17.86 -1.20 -22.16
C THR A 931 17.85 0.26 -22.57
N ARG A 932 19.02 0.86 -22.82
CA ARG A 932 19.17 2.25 -23.19
C ARG A 932 18.33 2.64 -24.41
N TYR A 933 17.58 3.74 -24.27
CA TYR A 933 16.90 4.41 -25.38
C TYR A 933 16.83 5.93 -25.16
N GLY A 934 16.77 6.66 -26.26
CA GLY A 934 16.49 8.10 -26.28
C GLY A 934 15.05 8.33 -26.72
N MET A 935 14.35 9.32 -26.14
CA MET A 935 12.99 9.65 -26.51
C MET A 935 12.71 11.16 -26.40
N VAL A 936 11.98 11.70 -27.35
CA VAL A 936 11.47 13.06 -27.30
C VAL A 936 9.97 13.00 -27.05
N THR A 937 9.50 13.77 -26.07
CA THR A 937 8.08 13.81 -25.66
C THR A 937 7.58 15.24 -25.69
N PHE A 938 6.46 15.44 -26.35
CA PHE A 938 5.67 16.67 -26.26
C PHE A 938 4.56 16.47 -25.22
N THR A 939 4.40 17.44 -24.31
CA THR A 939 3.32 17.44 -23.30
C THR A 939 2.57 18.76 -23.35
N TYR A 940 1.24 18.70 -23.29
CA TYR A 940 0.39 19.88 -23.17
C TYR A 940 -0.49 19.78 -21.92
N ILE A 941 -0.46 20.85 -21.10
CA ILE A 941 -1.19 20.93 -19.84
C ILE A 941 -2.45 21.74 -20.03
N LEU A 942 -3.58 21.11 -19.77
CA LEU A 942 -4.89 21.73 -19.78
C LEU A 942 -5.22 22.26 -18.38
N GLY A 943 -5.65 23.48 -18.27
CA GLY A 943 -6.12 24.06 -17.01
C GLY A 943 -7.05 25.23 -17.35
N ASN A 944 -8.34 25.05 -17.06
CA ASN A 944 -9.35 26.10 -17.17
C ASN A 944 -10.24 26.00 -15.93
N PHE A 945 -9.94 26.83 -14.93
CA PHE A 945 -10.69 26.89 -13.68
C PHE A 945 -11.52 28.17 -13.66
N LYS A 946 -12.78 28.07 -13.29
CA LYS A 946 -13.59 29.23 -12.97
C LYS A 946 -13.18 29.73 -11.60
N GLN A 947 -12.91 31.03 -11.48
CA GLN A 947 -12.79 31.63 -10.16
C GLN A 947 -14.08 31.37 -9.37
N PRO A 948 -13.99 31.07 -8.07
CA PRO A 948 -15.18 31.01 -7.24
C PRO A 948 -15.90 32.35 -7.39
N GLU A 949 -17.20 32.33 -7.72
CA GLU A 949 -18.02 33.53 -7.57
C GLU A 949 -17.83 34.00 -6.12
N ALA A 950 -17.38 35.23 -5.94
CA ALA A 950 -17.28 35.84 -4.62
C ALA A 950 -18.64 35.66 -3.95
N ALA A 951 -18.68 34.98 -2.82
CA ALA A 951 -19.92 34.86 -2.06
C ALA A 951 -20.52 36.26 -1.92
N PRO A 952 -21.81 36.46 -2.24
CA PRO A 952 -22.42 37.77 -2.11
C PRO A 952 -22.12 38.27 -0.71
N GLN A 953 -21.41 39.37 -0.59
CA GLN A 953 -21.15 40.04 0.68
C GLN A 953 -22.54 40.37 1.22
N GLN A 954 -22.97 39.61 2.21
CA GLN A 954 -24.16 40.00 2.99
C GLN A 954 -23.83 41.36 3.59
N PRO A 955 -24.67 42.40 3.34
CA PRO A 955 -24.47 43.67 3.98
C PRO A 955 -24.47 43.47 5.49
N TRP A 956 -23.45 43.97 6.18
CA TRP A 956 -23.35 43.94 7.60
C TRP A 956 -24.63 44.62 8.18
N GLN A 957 -25.64 43.84 8.56
CA GLN A 957 -26.72 44.31 9.39
C GLN A 957 -26.11 44.53 10.77
N MET A 958 -25.94 45.81 11.15
CA MET A 958 -25.72 46.21 12.54
C MET A 958 -26.91 45.68 13.36
N GLY A 959 -26.70 44.56 14.04
CA GLY A 959 -27.67 44.02 14.97
C GLY A 959 -27.74 44.89 16.21
N ARG A 960 -28.92 45.43 16.47
CA ARG A 960 -29.27 46.09 17.73
C ARG A 960 -28.99 45.14 18.90
N PRO A 961 -28.50 45.71 20.05
CA PRO A 961 -28.40 44.93 21.29
C PRO A 961 -29.81 44.77 21.91
N GLY A 962 -30.23 43.55 22.09
CA GLY A 962 -31.50 43.21 22.74
C GLY A 962 -31.42 41.86 23.40
N GLY A 963 -31.14 41.81 24.65
CA GLY A 963 -32.00 41.34 25.75
C GLY A 963 -32.26 39.84 25.84
N GLY A 964 -31.61 39.22 26.83
CA GLY A 964 -32.27 38.41 27.85
C GLY A 964 -32.79 37.02 27.50
N GLY A 965 -32.21 36.01 28.12
CA GLY A 965 -33.04 35.05 28.86
C GLY A 965 -33.19 33.61 28.38
N ARG A 966 -32.52 32.74 29.13
CA ARG A 966 -32.97 31.41 29.64
C ARG A 966 -33.08 30.20 28.74
N THR A 967 -32.21 29.26 29.17
CA THR A 967 -32.53 27.84 29.55
C THR A 967 -33.34 26.97 28.58
N TRP A 968 -32.73 25.94 28.06
CA TRP A 968 -32.84 24.52 28.49
C TRP A 968 -31.80 23.68 27.71
#